data_a7b4e7f9f5d8e45a1751e2818a69a9f6
#
_entry.id   a7b4e7f9f5d8e45a1751e2818a69a9f6
#
_cell.length_a   1.000
_cell.length_b   1.000
_cell.length_c   1.000
_cell.angle_alpha   90.00
_cell.angle_beta   90.00
_cell.angle_gamma   90.00
#
_symmetry.space_group_name_H-M   'P 1'
#
loop_
_entity.id
_entity.type
_entity.pdbx_description
1 polymer ?
#
loop_
_entity_poly.entity_id
_entity_poly.type
_entity_poly.pdbx_seq_one_letter_code
_entity_poly.pdbx_strand_id
1 'polypeptide(L)'
;MTQLSVIIVNYNVKYFLEQAVLSALKACAKIDAEIIIIDNHSVDGSVEFITQKFVQQAGQHTPVSVIANQQNTGFSKANNQGIAIAKGKYVLLLNPDTVVEEDTFEKCIQFMDTHPDAGGLGVKMIDGKGNFLPESKRGFPSPEVAFYKVFGLANLFPKSKIFGKYHLGFLSENETHEVDVLAGAFMLIRKEALDKIGWLDEDFFMYGEDIDLSYRIVKGGYKNYYFPETRIIHYKGESTKKASFNYVKMFYNAMIIFAQKHFVGRRAGVFIFLLNIAIYFRAFLATTMRFIRAIAMPLLDALVFLGGMYVVKEYWEYYIKYIEGGQYPLTYLLVNIRLYIIIWILSIFVSGGYDRSTNISRIVRGMFWGTILIAAVYGFLPEAYRFSRGMIIAGAAFNTALLIAMRSVMHFIKYRNFRFGETPEKKILIVGNDDETERAHQLLNQLQLGNQIIGYVRTSENKNHNALELGNISMLNELIQVYKANEIIFCAKDISSQEIINHMVSLGQQIDFKIIPDQSLSIIGSNSKNSAGDIYTVDIQLKITLPESKRAKKWFDIIVALTALLISPILIFFVKNKGGLFANIGSVLFNKKTWVGYFPNTANGQVVLPRLKKGVLFPVTGGNAAVTDPAIMARVNFIYARDYRVTDDLEVVLTNIKALGN
;
A
#
# COMPACT_ATOMS: atom_id res chain seq x y z
N MET A 1 -8.28 19.39 38.09
CA MET A 1 -7.85 20.30 37.02
C MET A 1 -7.29 19.40 35.91
N THR A 2 -7.86 19.46 34.73
CA THR A 2 -7.50 18.54 33.63
C THR A 2 -5.99 18.59 33.36
N GLN A 3 -5.33 17.43 33.42
CA GLN A 3 -3.88 17.33 33.25
C GLN A 3 -3.52 17.26 31.75
N LEU A 4 -4.33 16.55 30.95
CA LEU A 4 -4.03 16.28 29.56
C LEU A 4 -5.25 16.49 28.64
N SER A 5 -5.07 17.23 27.54
CA SER A 5 -6.00 17.24 26.41
C SER A 5 -5.36 16.52 25.23
N VAL A 6 -5.95 15.39 24.82
CA VAL A 6 -5.52 14.63 23.64
C VAL A 6 -6.31 15.10 22.42
N ILE A 7 -5.64 15.63 21.41
CA ILE A 7 -6.23 16.10 20.16
C ILE A 7 -5.91 15.12 19.04
N ILE A 8 -6.95 14.61 18.37
CA ILE A 8 -6.82 13.66 17.27
C ILE A 8 -7.53 14.22 16.03
N VAL A 9 -6.78 14.47 14.97
CA VAL A 9 -7.35 14.92 13.69
C VAL A 9 -7.59 13.71 12.79
N ASN A 10 -8.85 13.49 12.41
CA ASN A 10 -9.26 12.39 11.55
C ASN A 10 -9.52 12.85 10.10
N TYR A 11 -9.13 12.02 9.13
CA TYR A 11 -9.53 12.15 7.73
C TYR A 11 -9.56 10.79 7.03
N ASN A 12 -10.76 10.21 6.87
CA ASN A 12 -11.01 8.95 6.14
C ASN A 12 -10.22 7.74 6.66
N VAL A 13 -10.05 7.59 7.98
CA VAL A 13 -9.36 6.45 8.61
C VAL A 13 -10.12 5.90 9.82
N LYS A 14 -11.44 5.70 9.68
CA LYS A 14 -12.40 5.29 10.69
C LYS A 14 -11.89 4.24 11.68
N TYR A 15 -11.34 3.12 11.20
CA TYR A 15 -10.93 2.00 12.05
C TYR A 15 -9.60 2.24 12.76
N PHE A 16 -8.67 2.95 12.12
CA PHE A 16 -7.45 3.39 12.81
C PHE A 16 -7.79 4.37 13.92
N LEU A 17 -8.69 5.33 13.65
CA LEU A 17 -9.19 6.26 14.66
C LEU A 17 -9.84 5.51 15.84
N GLU A 18 -10.65 4.48 15.58
CA GLU A 18 -11.24 3.63 16.63
C GLU A 18 -10.15 3.06 17.53
N GLN A 19 -9.12 2.45 16.95
CA GLN A 19 -8.02 1.84 17.70
C GLN A 19 -7.20 2.88 18.47
N ALA A 20 -6.93 4.04 17.87
CA ALA A 20 -6.22 5.13 18.52
C ALA A 20 -7.00 5.65 19.75
N VAL A 21 -8.30 5.88 19.61
CA VAL A 21 -9.17 6.32 20.72
C VAL A 21 -9.23 5.27 21.83
N LEU A 22 -9.41 3.98 21.51
CA LEU A 22 -9.44 2.90 22.50
C LEU A 22 -8.12 2.80 23.28
N SER A 23 -6.97 2.88 22.60
CA SER A 23 -5.66 2.86 23.28
C SER A 23 -5.44 4.12 24.13
N ALA A 24 -5.86 5.31 23.63
CA ALA A 24 -5.77 6.56 24.38
C ALA A 24 -6.67 6.54 25.62
N LEU A 25 -7.90 6.01 25.54
CA LEU A 25 -8.80 5.87 26.70
C LEU A 25 -8.18 4.96 27.78
N LYS A 26 -7.56 3.84 27.39
CA LYS A 26 -6.83 2.98 28.33
C LYS A 26 -5.66 3.73 29.00
N ALA A 27 -4.91 4.52 28.24
CA ALA A 27 -3.80 5.31 28.74
C ALA A 27 -4.24 6.51 29.63
N CYS A 28 -5.49 6.97 29.50
CA CYS A 28 -6.10 7.99 30.34
C CYS A 28 -6.67 7.46 31.67
N ALA A 29 -6.73 6.16 31.89
CA ALA A 29 -7.47 5.56 33.00
C ALA A 29 -7.04 6.04 34.41
N LYS A 30 -5.78 6.50 34.57
CA LYS A 30 -5.21 6.94 35.85
C LYS A 30 -4.99 8.45 35.96
N ILE A 31 -5.38 9.23 34.93
CA ILE A 31 -5.13 10.68 34.88
C ILE A 31 -6.43 11.44 34.56
N ASP A 32 -6.50 12.69 34.98
CA ASP A 32 -7.60 13.57 34.58
C ASP A 32 -7.33 14.12 33.16
N ALA A 33 -8.01 13.56 32.17
CA ALA A 33 -7.79 13.86 30.76
C ALA A 33 -9.09 14.02 29.98
N GLU A 34 -9.00 14.64 28.82
CA GLU A 34 -10.06 14.72 27.81
C GLU A 34 -9.51 14.35 26.43
N ILE A 35 -10.38 13.80 25.56
CA ILE A 35 -10.04 13.48 24.17
C ILE A 35 -10.92 14.34 23.25
N ILE A 36 -10.28 15.09 22.37
CA ILE A 36 -10.90 16.00 21.41
C ILE A 36 -10.60 15.48 20.01
N ILE A 37 -11.63 15.05 19.30
CA ILE A 37 -11.51 14.52 17.93
C ILE A 37 -11.97 15.59 16.95
N ILE A 38 -11.13 15.93 15.98
CA ILE A 38 -11.49 16.84 14.90
C ILE A 38 -11.61 16.01 13.62
N ASP A 39 -12.83 15.81 13.15
CA ASP A 39 -13.05 15.17 11.86
C ASP A 39 -12.95 16.21 10.74
N ASN A 40 -11.98 16.03 9.86
CA ASN A 40 -11.64 17.00 8.83
C ASN A 40 -12.37 16.70 7.50
N HIS A 41 -13.71 16.53 7.56
CA HIS A 41 -14.58 16.22 6.44
C HIS A 41 -14.39 14.79 5.90
N SER A 42 -14.46 13.79 6.76
CA SER A 42 -14.43 12.38 6.34
C SER A 42 -15.74 11.96 5.68
N VAL A 43 -15.62 11.07 4.71
CA VAL A 43 -16.75 10.50 3.95
C VAL A 43 -16.93 8.98 4.21
N ASP A 44 -16.17 8.44 5.18
CA ASP A 44 -16.15 7.01 5.53
C ASP A 44 -17.07 6.65 6.70
N GLY A 45 -17.91 7.58 7.15
CA GLY A 45 -18.81 7.39 8.31
C GLY A 45 -18.09 7.43 9.66
N SER A 46 -16.90 8.04 9.73
CA SER A 46 -16.15 8.18 10.99
C SER A 46 -16.91 8.95 12.05
N VAL A 47 -17.57 10.06 11.69
CA VAL A 47 -18.23 10.97 12.63
C VAL A 47 -19.36 10.25 13.36
N GLU A 48 -20.27 9.63 12.61
CA GLU A 48 -21.42 8.91 13.17
C GLU A 48 -20.96 7.75 14.05
N PHE A 49 -19.98 7.00 13.57
CA PHE A 49 -19.44 5.83 14.26
C PHE A 49 -18.80 6.22 15.61
N ILE A 50 -17.90 7.21 15.62
CA ILE A 50 -17.21 7.65 16.85
C ILE A 50 -18.19 8.30 17.83
N THR A 51 -19.16 9.08 17.33
CA THR A 51 -20.19 9.71 18.17
C THR A 51 -21.03 8.66 18.89
N GLN A 52 -21.48 7.63 18.18
CA GLN A 52 -22.26 6.54 18.78
C GLN A 52 -21.43 5.71 19.76
N LYS A 53 -20.18 5.39 19.42
CA LYS A 53 -19.37 4.47 20.21
C LYS A 53 -18.73 5.13 21.45
N PHE A 54 -18.34 6.40 21.38
CA PHE A 54 -17.53 7.02 22.42
C PHE A 54 -18.14 8.28 23.04
N VAL A 55 -18.90 9.09 22.30
CA VAL A 55 -19.46 10.34 22.86
C VAL A 55 -20.75 10.10 23.63
N GLN A 56 -21.59 9.17 23.17
CA GLN A 56 -22.90 8.89 23.76
C GLN A 56 -22.87 7.88 24.93
N GLN A 57 -21.72 7.31 25.25
CA GLN A 57 -21.59 6.40 26.38
C GLN A 57 -21.59 7.18 27.73
N ALA A 58 -22.65 7.04 28.50
CA ALA A 58 -22.71 7.62 29.84
C ALA A 58 -21.72 6.91 30.79
N GLY A 59 -21.02 7.69 31.63
CA GLY A 59 -20.20 7.16 32.74
C GLY A 59 -18.72 6.93 32.36
N GLN A 60 -18.22 7.41 31.25
CA GLN A 60 -16.79 7.39 30.95
C GLN A 60 -16.02 8.33 31.87
N HIS A 61 -14.91 7.83 32.43
CA HIS A 61 -13.96 8.63 33.24
C HIS A 61 -13.34 9.77 32.42
N THR A 62 -13.02 9.51 31.14
CA THR A 62 -12.41 10.47 30.22
C THR A 62 -13.43 10.94 29.20
N PRO A 63 -13.84 12.22 29.18
CA PRO A 63 -14.78 12.73 28.20
C PRO A 63 -14.19 12.75 26.80
N VAL A 64 -14.99 12.32 25.82
CA VAL A 64 -14.65 12.35 24.39
C VAL A 64 -15.57 13.33 23.68
N SER A 65 -15.03 14.27 22.94
CA SER A 65 -15.77 15.24 22.13
C SER A 65 -15.37 15.17 20.66
N VAL A 66 -16.30 15.52 19.76
CA VAL A 66 -16.08 15.51 18.30
C VAL A 66 -16.48 16.84 17.69
N ILE A 67 -15.60 17.42 16.88
CA ILE A 67 -15.89 18.55 16.01
C ILE A 67 -15.83 18.05 14.56
N ALA A 68 -16.94 18.18 13.82
CA ALA A 68 -17.04 17.77 12.42
C ALA A 68 -16.95 18.96 11.49
N ASN A 69 -15.87 19.05 10.70
CA ASN A 69 -15.67 20.12 9.73
C ASN A 69 -16.46 19.85 8.44
N GLN A 70 -16.99 20.93 7.83
CA GLN A 70 -17.72 20.87 6.55
C GLN A 70 -16.80 20.76 5.33
N GLN A 71 -15.49 20.99 5.51
CA GLN A 71 -14.46 20.86 4.48
C GLN A 71 -13.12 20.51 5.12
N ASN A 72 -12.21 19.92 4.34
CA ASN A 72 -10.86 19.65 4.82
C ASN A 72 -10.06 20.96 4.95
N THR A 73 -9.84 21.38 6.18
CA THR A 73 -9.16 22.64 6.53
C THR A 73 -7.65 22.54 6.62
N GLY A 74 -7.08 21.32 6.44
CA GLY A 74 -5.68 21.02 6.69
C GLY A 74 -5.40 20.60 8.13
N PHE A 75 -4.19 20.09 8.37
CA PHE A 75 -3.82 19.50 9.65
C PHE A 75 -3.61 20.55 10.74
N SER A 76 -2.90 21.67 10.44
CA SER A 76 -2.63 22.73 11.41
C SER A 76 -3.91 23.39 11.91
N LYS A 77 -4.79 23.80 10.99
CA LYS A 77 -6.04 24.47 11.35
C LYS A 77 -6.99 23.56 12.12
N ALA A 78 -7.06 22.28 11.77
CA ALA A 78 -7.86 21.30 12.50
C ALA A 78 -7.34 21.10 13.94
N ASN A 79 -6.02 20.97 14.12
CA ASN A 79 -5.44 20.91 15.46
C ASN A 79 -5.69 22.19 16.28
N ASN A 80 -5.58 23.36 15.66
CA ASN A 80 -5.85 24.64 16.33
C ASN A 80 -7.30 24.74 16.87
N GLN A 81 -8.27 24.14 16.16
CA GLN A 81 -9.64 24.03 16.68
C GLN A 81 -9.71 23.23 18.00
N GLY A 82 -8.93 22.14 18.07
CA GLY A 82 -8.83 21.34 19.30
C GLY A 82 -8.07 22.08 20.40
N ILE A 83 -6.96 22.76 20.09
CA ILE A 83 -6.17 23.56 21.04
C ILE A 83 -7.02 24.67 21.67
N ALA A 84 -7.89 25.32 20.88
CA ALA A 84 -8.75 26.40 21.34
C ALA A 84 -9.69 26.01 22.48
N ILE A 85 -10.12 24.74 22.52
CA ILE A 85 -11.05 24.24 23.55
C ILE A 85 -10.36 23.36 24.61
N ALA A 86 -9.07 23.06 24.44
CA ALA A 86 -8.28 22.23 25.32
C ALA A 86 -8.12 22.85 26.73
N LYS A 87 -8.43 22.07 27.78
CA LYS A 87 -8.38 22.49 29.19
C LYS A 87 -7.16 21.97 29.95
N GLY A 88 -6.44 21.01 29.34
CA GLY A 88 -5.31 20.33 29.96
C GLY A 88 -4.10 21.23 30.21
N LYS A 89 -3.37 20.98 31.30
CA LYS A 89 -2.03 21.56 31.55
C LYS A 89 -1.07 21.25 30.39
N TYR A 90 -1.25 20.06 29.81
CA TYR A 90 -0.53 19.59 28.63
C TYR A 90 -1.51 19.32 27.49
N VAL A 91 -1.04 19.58 26.26
CA VAL A 91 -1.77 19.29 25.01
C VAL A 91 -0.99 18.26 24.23
N LEU A 92 -1.61 17.13 23.91
CA LEU A 92 -1.04 16.09 23.05
C LEU A 92 -1.67 16.15 21.68
N LEU A 93 -0.87 16.37 20.65
CA LEU A 93 -1.26 16.12 19.27
C LEU A 93 -0.96 14.65 18.96
N LEU A 94 -1.98 13.85 18.61
CA LEU A 94 -1.89 12.42 18.39
C LEU A 94 -2.49 12.06 17.02
N ASN A 95 -1.74 11.35 16.21
CA ASN A 95 -2.25 10.88 14.92
C ASN A 95 -3.30 9.77 15.07
N PRO A 96 -4.32 9.70 14.19
CA PRO A 96 -5.37 8.70 14.25
C PRO A 96 -4.90 7.28 13.89
N ASP A 97 -3.69 7.11 13.34
CA ASP A 97 -3.08 5.82 13.00
C ASP A 97 -1.98 5.40 13.98
N THR A 98 -2.19 5.71 15.27
CA THR A 98 -1.29 5.34 16.36
C THR A 98 -1.96 4.39 17.36
N VAL A 99 -1.13 3.64 18.10
CA VAL A 99 -1.53 2.87 19.29
C VAL A 99 -0.55 3.17 20.40
N VAL A 100 -1.05 3.62 21.54
CA VAL A 100 -0.24 3.98 22.71
C VAL A 100 -0.22 2.86 23.76
N GLU A 101 0.88 2.72 24.51
CA GLU A 101 0.95 1.85 25.69
C GLU A 101 0.09 2.45 26.83
N GLU A 102 -0.42 1.63 27.72
CA GLU A 102 -1.37 2.00 28.77
C GLU A 102 -0.80 3.01 29.79
N ASP A 103 0.52 3.04 29.98
CA ASP A 103 1.23 3.93 30.92
C ASP A 103 1.88 5.16 30.25
N THR A 104 1.70 5.29 28.92
CA THR A 104 2.35 6.34 28.12
C THR A 104 2.09 7.74 28.66
N PHE A 105 0.82 8.07 28.92
CA PHE A 105 0.48 9.45 29.30
C PHE A 105 0.94 9.77 30.73
N GLU A 106 0.81 8.81 31.64
CA GLU A 106 1.29 8.96 33.02
C GLU A 106 2.80 9.25 33.06
N LYS A 107 3.61 8.43 32.38
CA LYS A 107 5.07 8.60 32.29
C LYS A 107 5.46 9.93 31.62
N CYS A 108 4.77 10.30 30.54
CA CYS A 108 5.05 11.55 29.82
C CYS A 108 4.73 12.79 30.68
N ILE A 109 3.61 12.78 31.43
CA ILE A 109 3.25 13.87 32.34
C ILE A 109 4.26 13.96 33.47
N GLN A 110 4.64 12.82 34.08
CA GLN A 110 5.67 12.79 35.14
C GLN A 110 7.01 13.38 34.67
N PHE A 111 7.44 13.02 33.45
CA PHE A 111 8.64 13.60 32.85
C PHE A 111 8.50 15.13 32.69
N MET A 112 7.39 15.60 32.12
CA MET A 112 7.16 17.02 31.91
C MET A 112 7.07 17.82 33.22
N ASP A 113 6.53 17.22 34.28
CA ASP A 113 6.44 17.87 35.58
C ASP A 113 7.81 17.99 36.27
N THR A 114 8.71 17.03 36.05
CA THR A 114 10.07 17.03 36.59
C THR A 114 11.05 17.86 35.75
N HIS A 115 10.67 18.24 34.52
CA HIS A 115 11.50 19.03 33.58
C HIS A 115 10.78 20.33 33.17
N PRO A 116 10.86 21.39 33.99
CA PRO A 116 10.19 22.67 33.69
C PRO A 116 10.66 23.33 32.39
N ASP A 117 11.89 23.05 31.95
CA ASP A 117 12.50 23.52 30.70
C ASP A 117 11.94 22.77 29.47
N ALA A 118 11.23 21.65 29.65
CA ALA A 118 10.61 20.92 28.56
C ALA A 118 9.36 21.65 28.05
N GLY A 119 9.41 22.17 26.84
CA GLY A 119 8.29 22.71 26.12
C GLY A 119 7.54 21.68 25.31
N GLY A 120 8.25 20.66 24.79
CA GLY A 120 7.70 19.58 24.00
C GLY A 120 8.37 18.24 24.26
N LEU A 121 7.58 17.16 24.15
CA LEU A 121 8.01 15.77 24.37
C LEU A 121 7.50 14.87 23.25
N GLY A 122 8.39 14.06 22.66
CA GLY A 122 8.07 12.97 21.75
C GLY A 122 8.55 11.64 22.32
N VAL A 123 7.91 10.55 21.91
CA VAL A 123 8.20 9.20 22.42
C VAL A 123 8.81 8.31 21.36
N LYS A 124 9.30 7.12 21.75
CA LYS A 124 9.80 6.11 20.84
C LYS A 124 8.65 5.57 19.97
N MET A 125 8.78 5.68 18.65
CA MET A 125 7.81 5.17 17.69
C MET A 125 8.34 3.93 17.01
N ILE A 126 7.48 2.93 16.82
CA ILE A 126 7.73 1.74 16.00
C ILE A 126 6.70 1.67 14.88
N ASP A 127 7.06 1.02 13.78
CA ASP A 127 6.10 0.71 12.70
C ASP A 127 5.24 -0.52 13.05
N GLY A 128 4.25 -0.82 12.20
CA GLY A 128 3.40 -2.01 12.38
C GLY A 128 4.12 -3.36 12.24
N LYS A 129 5.45 -3.37 12.08
CA LYS A 129 6.32 -4.56 12.09
C LYS A 129 7.30 -4.57 13.27
N GLY A 130 7.17 -3.66 14.22
CA GLY A 130 8.04 -3.55 15.38
C GLY A 130 9.38 -2.84 15.13
N ASN A 131 9.61 -2.27 13.93
CA ASN A 131 10.86 -1.56 13.65
C ASN A 131 10.82 -0.14 14.20
N PHE A 132 11.93 0.31 14.75
CA PHE A 132 12.12 1.69 15.17
C PHE A 132 11.90 2.66 13.99
N LEU A 133 11.15 3.72 14.23
CA LEU A 133 10.92 4.80 13.29
C LEU A 133 11.91 5.95 13.56
N PRO A 134 12.88 6.18 12.65
CA PRO A 134 13.91 7.22 12.85
C PRO A 134 13.38 8.64 13.02
N GLU A 135 12.16 8.91 12.57
CA GLU A 135 11.48 10.20 12.76
C GLU A 135 11.08 10.49 14.21
N SER A 136 11.22 9.55 15.14
CA SER A 136 11.03 9.76 16.58
C SER A 136 11.98 10.83 17.12
N LYS A 137 13.15 11.01 16.51
CA LYS A 137 14.15 12.01 16.87
C LYS A 137 14.75 12.62 15.60
N ARG A 138 14.61 13.93 15.46
CA ARG A 138 15.04 14.66 14.27
C ARG A 138 15.78 15.95 14.61
N GLY A 139 16.72 16.32 13.74
CA GLY A 139 17.34 17.63 13.73
C GLY A 139 16.64 18.59 12.78
N PHE A 140 16.89 19.89 12.94
CA PHE A 140 16.35 20.89 12.03
C PHE A 140 16.86 20.69 10.59
N PRO A 141 16.01 20.89 9.59
CA PRO A 141 16.36 20.78 8.17
C PRO A 141 17.15 22.03 7.73
N SER A 142 18.45 22.10 8.08
CA SER A 142 19.34 23.12 7.50
C SER A 142 19.68 22.80 6.03
N PRO A 143 20.20 23.78 5.24
CA PRO A 143 20.61 23.53 3.85
C PRO A 143 21.55 22.33 3.70
N GLU A 144 22.54 22.19 4.60
CA GLU A 144 23.53 21.10 4.61
C GLU A 144 22.85 19.76 4.93
N VAL A 145 21.98 19.74 5.95
CA VAL A 145 21.23 18.54 6.36
C VAL A 145 20.31 18.07 5.25
N ALA A 146 19.63 19.01 4.58
CA ALA A 146 18.79 18.68 3.42
C ALA A 146 19.63 18.12 2.25
N PHE A 147 20.80 18.70 1.97
CA PHE A 147 21.73 18.20 0.97
C PHE A 147 22.15 16.75 1.28
N TYR A 148 22.60 16.45 2.50
CA TYR A 148 23.01 15.10 2.87
C TYR A 148 21.88 14.07 2.73
N LYS A 149 20.66 14.47 3.07
CA LYS A 149 19.48 13.58 2.93
C LYS A 149 19.14 13.31 1.47
N VAL A 150 19.14 14.35 0.64
CA VAL A 150 18.76 14.26 -0.78
C VAL A 150 19.73 13.40 -1.56
N PHE A 151 21.03 13.59 -1.35
CA PHE A 151 22.10 12.85 -2.03
C PHE A 151 22.40 11.49 -1.39
N GLY A 152 21.61 11.07 -0.39
CA GLY A 152 21.69 9.74 0.20
C GLY A 152 22.83 9.57 1.22
N LEU A 153 23.65 10.59 1.49
CA LEU A 153 24.75 10.54 2.47
C LEU A 153 24.24 10.25 3.88
N ALA A 154 23.07 10.77 4.24
CA ALA A 154 22.44 10.47 5.52
C ALA A 154 22.07 8.98 5.67
N ASN A 155 21.70 8.30 4.58
CA ASN A 155 21.39 6.87 4.59
C ASN A 155 22.66 6.00 4.56
N LEU A 156 23.70 6.48 3.87
CA LEU A 156 24.97 5.76 3.76
C LEU A 156 25.77 5.82 5.09
N PHE A 157 25.67 6.95 5.80
CA PHE A 157 26.36 7.19 7.06
C PHE A 157 25.40 7.62 8.17
N PRO A 158 24.41 6.78 8.57
CA PRO A 158 23.34 7.20 9.49
C PRO A 158 23.81 7.56 10.89
N LYS A 159 24.93 6.95 11.34
CA LYS A 159 25.55 7.20 12.65
C LYS A 159 26.55 8.38 12.66
N SER A 160 26.79 9.04 11.53
CA SER A 160 27.68 10.19 11.45
C SER A 160 27.06 11.41 12.10
N LYS A 161 27.79 12.11 12.96
CA LYS A 161 27.38 13.40 13.54
C LYS A 161 27.25 14.52 12.50
N ILE A 162 27.81 14.34 11.29
CA ILE A 162 27.71 15.30 10.18
C ILE A 162 26.55 14.91 9.25
N PHE A 163 26.58 13.69 8.70
CA PHE A 163 25.63 13.25 7.68
C PHE A 163 24.31 12.74 8.27
N GLY A 164 24.34 12.19 9.50
CA GLY A 164 23.17 11.64 10.18
C GLY A 164 22.32 12.66 10.96
N LYS A 165 22.59 13.95 10.85
CA LYS A 165 21.89 15.03 11.60
C LYS A 165 20.38 15.07 11.41
N TYR A 166 19.86 14.66 10.25
CA TYR A 166 18.42 14.73 10.02
C TYR A 166 17.61 13.80 10.94
N HIS A 167 18.06 12.57 11.15
CA HIS A 167 17.40 11.58 12.01
C HIS A 167 18.16 11.37 13.34
N LEU A 168 19.19 12.16 13.59
CA LEU A 168 20.03 12.04 14.79
C LEU A 168 20.46 10.60 15.07
N GLY A 169 20.84 9.86 13.99
CA GLY A 169 21.15 8.43 14.06
C GLY A 169 22.38 8.06 14.90
N PHE A 170 23.15 9.04 15.35
CA PHE A 170 24.25 8.90 16.28
C PHE A 170 23.81 8.92 17.76
N LEU A 171 22.57 9.33 18.06
CA LEU A 171 21.98 9.25 19.39
C LEU A 171 21.37 7.85 19.61
N SER A 172 21.43 7.34 20.83
CA SER A 172 20.76 6.10 21.23
C SER A 172 19.24 6.20 21.03
N GLU A 173 18.61 5.13 20.62
CA GLU A 173 17.14 5.07 20.54
C GLU A 173 16.49 4.66 21.86
N ASN A 174 17.30 4.31 22.87
CA ASN A 174 16.85 3.81 24.18
C ASN A 174 17.19 4.76 25.32
N GLU A 175 17.68 5.97 25.01
CA GLU A 175 18.03 6.99 25.99
C GLU A 175 17.28 8.28 25.73
N THR A 176 16.94 9.02 26.79
CA THR A 176 16.32 10.34 26.69
C THR A 176 17.32 11.35 26.16
N HIS A 177 16.92 12.12 25.16
CA HIS A 177 17.77 13.12 24.51
C HIS A 177 17.01 14.42 24.28
N GLU A 178 17.70 15.54 24.39
CA GLU A 178 17.27 16.78 23.78
C GLU A 178 17.36 16.66 22.26
N VAL A 179 16.30 17.04 21.55
CA VAL A 179 16.18 16.96 20.08
C VAL A 179 15.64 18.26 19.50
N ASP A 180 15.97 18.53 18.24
CA ASP A 180 15.50 19.76 17.63
C ASP A 180 14.02 19.70 17.25
N VAL A 181 13.57 18.56 16.71
CA VAL A 181 12.26 18.41 16.10
C VAL A 181 11.55 17.16 16.61
N LEU A 182 10.34 17.35 17.12
CA LEU A 182 9.40 16.29 17.49
C LEU A 182 8.61 15.80 16.28
N ALA A 183 8.08 14.60 16.36
CA ALA A 183 7.20 14.07 15.33
C ALA A 183 5.74 14.44 15.59
N GLY A 184 5.04 14.97 14.59
CA GLY A 184 3.63 15.32 14.72
C GLY A 184 2.68 14.14 14.94
N ALA A 185 3.19 12.89 14.88
CA ALA A 185 2.39 11.71 15.20
C ALA A 185 2.13 11.54 16.70
N PHE A 186 3.04 12.01 17.54
CA PHE A 186 2.92 12.13 19.00
C PHE A 186 3.74 13.32 19.46
N MET A 187 3.08 14.42 19.78
CA MET A 187 3.73 15.64 20.23
C MET A 187 3.01 16.17 21.47
N LEU A 188 3.56 15.88 22.66
CA LEU A 188 3.06 16.41 23.92
C LEU A 188 3.69 17.77 24.17
N ILE A 189 2.88 18.78 24.44
CA ILE A 189 3.32 20.18 24.53
C ILE A 189 2.81 20.78 25.83
N ARG A 190 3.65 21.53 26.52
CA ARG A 190 3.27 22.35 27.66
C ARG A 190 2.36 23.49 27.19
N LYS A 191 1.15 23.61 27.75
CA LYS A 191 0.20 24.64 27.31
C LYS A 191 0.74 26.07 27.48
N GLU A 192 1.44 26.32 28.57
CA GLU A 192 2.11 27.60 28.82
C GLU A 192 3.11 27.97 27.69
N ALA A 193 3.84 26.97 27.16
CA ALA A 193 4.72 27.18 26.03
C ALA A 193 3.93 27.53 24.76
N LEU A 194 2.81 26.80 24.47
CA LEU A 194 1.93 27.14 23.35
C LEU A 194 1.34 28.55 23.44
N ASP A 195 0.91 28.95 24.63
CA ASP A 195 0.32 30.28 24.84
C ASP A 195 1.37 31.39 24.61
N LYS A 196 2.64 31.11 24.92
CA LYS A 196 3.76 32.05 24.73
C LYS A 196 4.20 32.16 23.26
N ILE A 197 4.31 31.02 22.55
CA ILE A 197 4.90 30.96 21.20
C ILE A 197 3.87 31.00 20.08
N GLY A 198 2.59 30.84 20.41
CA GLY A 198 1.48 30.65 19.48
C GLY A 198 1.30 29.19 19.05
N TRP A 199 0.15 28.89 18.49
CA TRP A 199 -0.30 27.54 18.10
C TRP A 199 0.36 27.12 16.77
N LEU A 200 -0.18 26.06 16.12
CA LEU A 200 0.33 25.63 14.82
C LEU A 200 0.10 26.72 13.76
N ASP A 201 1.08 26.90 12.90
CA ASP A 201 1.00 27.89 11.80
C ASP A 201 0.12 27.31 10.67
N GLU A 202 -0.97 28.03 10.34
CA GLU A 202 -1.98 27.58 9.38
C GLU A 202 -1.54 27.68 7.91
N ASP A 203 -0.40 28.33 7.61
CA ASP A 203 0.20 28.28 6.28
C ASP A 203 0.68 26.87 5.91
N PHE A 204 0.92 26.01 6.90
CA PHE A 204 1.20 24.60 6.70
C PHE A 204 -0.11 23.82 6.64
N PHE A 205 -0.56 23.53 5.43
CA PHE A 205 -1.77 22.70 5.24
C PHE A 205 -1.57 21.27 5.74
N MET A 206 -0.39 20.71 5.48
CA MET A 206 0.02 19.38 5.90
C MET A 206 1.53 19.22 5.74
N TYR A 207 2.21 18.66 6.71
CA TYR A 207 3.67 18.55 6.86
C TYR A 207 4.37 19.90 7.14
N GLY A 208 5.41 19.84 7.95
CA GLY A 208 6.25 20.97 8.33
C GLY A 208 5.74 21.78 9.50
N GLU A 209 4.47 21.63 9.88
CA GLU A 209 3.87 22.24 11.08
C GLU A 209 4.57 21.77 12.36
N ASP A 210 4.98 20.50 12.40
CA ASP A 210 5.72 19.88 13.50
C ASP A 210 7.14 20.46 13.60
N ILE A 211 7.79 20.70 12.47
CA ILE A 211 9.12 21.34 12.40
C ILE A 211 9.05 22.79 12.84
N ASP A 212 8.04 23.52 12.33
CA ASP A 212 7.81 24.93 12.66
C ASP A 212 7.53 25.13 14.15
N LEU A 213 6.61 24.34 14.71
CA LEU A 213 6.26 24.42 16.12
C LEU A 213 7.45 24.04 17.01
N SER A 214 8.18 22.95 16.68
CA SER A 214 9.40 22.56 17.39
C SER A 214 10.46 23.64 17.38
N TYR A 215 10.64 24.32 16.25
CA TYR A 215 11.57 25.46 16.12
C TYR A 215 11.16 26.62 17.01
N ARG A 216 9.88 26.98 17.03
CA ARG A 216 9.34 28.06 17.86
C ARG A 216 9.42 27.75 19.36
N ILE A 217 9.24 26.48 19.78
CA ILE A 217 9.44 26.02 21.15
C ILE A 217 10.88 26.33 21.58
N VAL A 218 11.88 25.90 20.80
CA VAL A 218 13.30 26.15 21.12
C VAL A 218 13.62 27.63 21.11
N LYS A 219 13.12 28.40 20.12
CA LYS A 219 13.30 29.85 20.06
C LYS A 219 12.62 30.59 21.21
N GLY A 220 11.54 30.02 21.75
CA GLY A 220 10.82 30.52 22.93
C GLY A 220 11.54 30.29 24.26
N GLY A 221 12.70 29.62 24.25
CA GLY A 221 13.54 29.33 25.42
C GLY A 221 13.22 28.00 26.12
N TYR A 222 12.39 27.18 25.51
CA TYR A 222 12.11 25.81 25.97
C TYR A 222 12.96 24.79 25.20
N LYS A 223 12.92 23.51 25.65
CA LYS A 223 13.57 22.38 24.99
C LYS A 223 12.56 21.36 24.49
N ASN A 224 12.92 20.64 23.44
CA ASN A 224 12.23 19.47 22.95
C ASN A 224 12.97 18.22 23.38
N TYR A 225 12.26 17.23 23.91
CA TYR A 225 12.83 15.98 24.38
C TYR A 225 12.30 14.77 23.63
N TYR A 226 13.17 13.81 23.34
CA TYR A 226 12.85 12.45 22.95
C TYR A 226 12.89 11.56 24.20
N PHE A 227 11.79 10.85 24.48
CA PHE A 227 11.61 10.06 25.69
C PHE A 227 11.25 8.61 25.31
N PRO A 228 12.19 7.64 25.43
CA PRO A 228 12.01 6.27 24.98
C PRO A 228 11.44 5.31 26.02
N GLU A 229 11.16 5.74 27.25
CA GLU A 229 10.66 4.88 28.34
C GLU A 229 9.21 4.41 28.11
N THR A 230 8.56 4.94 27.09
CA THR A 230 7.29 4.47 26.55
C THR A 230 7.32 4.49 25.03
N ARG A 231 6.50 3.65 24.42
CA ARG A 231 6.48 3.44 22.97
C ARG A 231 5.07 3.53 22.41
N ILE A 232 5.00 3.89 21.14
CA ILE A 232 3.77 3.83 20.39
C ILE A 232 3.98 3.09 19.07
N ILE A 233 2.94 2.42 18.57
CA ILE A 233 2.88 1.98 17.18
C ILE A 233 2.39 3.16 16.34
N HIS A 234 3.04 3.44 15.21
CA HIS A 234 2.56 4.38 14.21
C HIS A 234 2.53 3.70 12.85
N TYR A 235 1.34 3.38 12.36
CA TYR A 235 1.17 2.66 11.09
C TYR A 235 1.56 3.45 9.85
N LYS A 236 1.82 4.73 10.00
CA LYS A 236 2.39 5.68 9.04
C LYS A 236 1.79 5.70 7.65
N GLY A 237 1.08 6.76 7.37
CA GLY A 237 0.60 7.10 6.03
C GLY A 237 -0.70 6.42 5.63
N GLU A 238 -1.51 6.00 6.60
CA GLU A 238 -2.85 5.49 6.32
C GLU A 238 -3.81 6.63 5.94
N SER A 239 -3.70 7.79 6.58
CA SER A 239 -4.46 9.00 6.21
C SER A 239 -4.01 9.63 4.89
N THR A 240 -2.79 9.33 4.43
CA THR A 240 -2.23 9.87 3.19
C THR A 240 -1.87 8.76 2.23
N LYS A 241 -2.72 8.51 1.22
CA LYS A 241 -2.44 7.50 0.18
C LYS A 241 -1.06 7.75 -0.44
N LYS A 242 -0.14 6.82 -0.19
CA LYS A 242 1.28 6.90 -0.51
C LYS A 242 1.55 7.21 -1.98
N ALA A 243 2.58 8.05 -2.17
CA ALA A 243 3.30 8.26 -3.42
C ALA A 243 2.49 8.86 -4.58
N SER A 244 1.47 9.67 -4.33
CA SER A 244 1.01 10.58 -5.35
C SER A 244 2.05 11.70 -5.52
N PHE A 245 2.22 12.20 -6.74
CA PHE A 245 3.03 13.39 -7.04
C PHE A 245 2.66 14.56 -6.12
N ASN A 246 1.40 14.66 -5.72
CA ASN A 246 0.87 15.67 -4.80
C ASN A 246 1.48 15.57 -3.39
N TYR A 247 1.71 14.35 -2.86
CA TYR A 247 2.38 14.16 -1.55
C TYR A 247 3.78 14.77 -1.55
N VAL A 248 4.58 14.42 -2.56
CA VAL A 248 5.95 14.93 -2.70
C VAL A 248 5.95 16.45 -2.81
N LYS A 249 5.05 17.01 -3.63
CA LYS A 249 4.90 18.46 -3.81
C LYS A 249 4.50 19.16 -2.49
N MET A 250 3.54 18.62 -1.74
CA MET A 250 3.13 19.18 -0.44
C MET A 250 4.27 19.21 0.57
N PHE A 251 5.01 18.09 0.69
CA PHE A 251 6.15 18.03 1.61
C PHE A 251 7.23 19.04 1.28
N TYR A 252 7.59 19.19 -0.01
CA TYR A 252 8.59 20.18 -0.41
C TYR A 252 8.11 21.62 -0.28
N ASN A 253 6.83 21.89 -0.57
CA ASN A 253 6.24 23.21 -0.33
C ASN A 253 6.30 23.59 1.16
N ALA A 254 6.00 22.66 2.05
CA ALA A 254 6.13 22.88 3.49
C ALA A 254 7.58 23.26 3.90
N MET A 255 8.57 22.60 3.31
CA MET A 255 9.98 22.93 3.56
C MET A 255 10.35 24.33 3.01
N ILE A 256 9.76 24.72 1.88
CA ILE A 256 9.95 26.08 1.31
C ILE A 256 9.34 27.13 2.23
N ILE A 257 8.10 26.91 2.72
CA ILE A 257 7.42 27.81 3.67
C ILE A 257 8.28 27.96 4.94
N PHE A 258 8.77 26.84 5.50
CA PHE A 258 9.64 26.86 6.67
C PHE A 258 10.91 27.69 6.43
N ALA A 259 11.56 27.47 5.28
CA ALA A 259 12.77 28.22 4.93
C ALA A 259 12.52 29.72 4.76
N GLN A 260 11.40 30.11 4.14
CA GLN A 260 11.01 31.52 3.95
C GLN A 260 10.72 32.22 5.28
N LYS A 261 10.13 31.51 6.25
CA LYS A 261 9.76 32.08 7.56
C LYS A 261 10.95 32.18 8.52
N HIS A 262 11.86 31.21 8.48
CA HIS A 262 12.88 31.06 9.52
C HIS A 262 14.32 31.32 9.08
N PHE A 263 14.61 31.29 7.78
CA PHE A 263 15.94 31.60 7.27
C PHE A 263 16.00 32.99 6.67
N VAL A 264 17.00 33.77 7.07
CA VAL A 264 17.17 35.16 6.61
C VAL A 264 18.07 35.23 5.38
N GLY A 265 17.67 36.01 4.36
CA GLY A 265 18.50 36.42 3.24
C GLY A 265 19.00 35.29 2.34
N ARG A 266 20.32 35.27 2.05
CA ARG A 266 20.95 34.35 1.10
C ARG A 266 20.79 32.86 1.47
N ARG A 267 20.63 32.51 2.77
CA ARG A 267 20.45 31.15 3.24
C ARG A 267 19.12 30.55 2.79
N ALA A 268 18.03 31.32 2.81
CA ALA A 268 16.73 30.87 2.31
C ALA A 268 16.79 30.57 0.81
N GLY A 269 17.41 31.44 0.01
CA GLY A 269 17.58 31.25 -1.44
C GLY A 269 18.37 29.99 -1.78
N VAL A 270 19.49 29.74 -1.11
CA VAL A 270 20.30 28.53 -1.29
C VAL A 270 19.51 27.27 -0.92
N PHE A 271 18.78 27.31 0.19
CA PHE A 271 17.97 26.16 0.62
C PHE A 271 16.87 25.83 -0.39
N ILE A 272 16.12 26.83 -0.86
CA ILE A 272 15.05 26.65 -1.86
C ILE A 272 15.64 26.13 -3.18
N PHE A 273 16.79 26.67 -3.61
CA PHE A 273 17.48 26.20 -4.80
C PHE A 273 17.88 24.71 -4.69
N LEU A 274 18.48 24.32 -3.56
CA LEU A 274 18.85 22.90 -3.30
C LEU A 274 17.63 22.00 -3.24
N LEU A 275 16.51 22.44 -2.64
CA LEU A 275 15.27 21.68 -2.61
C LEU A 275 14.70 21.47 -4.02
N ASN A 276 14.70 22.49 -4.86
CA ASN A 276 14.24 22.34 -6.25
C ASN A 276 15.10 21.33 -7.04
N ILE A 277 16.44 21.45 -6.93
CA ILE A 277 17.34 20.42 -7.53
C ILE A 277 16.99 19.04 -7.01
N ALA A 278 16.77 18.90 -5.71
CA ALA A 278 16.41 17.63 -5.08
C ALA A 278 15.13 17.02 -5.65
N ILE A 279 14.11 17.82 -5.87
CA ILE A 279 12.81 17.39 -6.45
C ILE A 279 13.04 16.82 -7.85
N TYR A 280 13.70 17.57 -8.72
CA TYR A 280 13.95 17.16 -10.10
C TYR A 280 14.87 15.94 -10.18
N PHE A 281 15.94 15.93 -9.38
CA PHE A 281 16.87 14.80 -9.30
C PHE A 281 16.18 13.52 -8.82
N ARG A 282 15.38 13.60 -7.76
CA ARG A 282 14.61 12.45 -7.26
C ARG A 282 13.57 11.97 -8.27
N ALA A 283 12.88 12.87 -8.94
CA ALA A 283 11.92 12.54 -9.99
C ALA A 283 12.61 11.85 -11.18
N PHE A 284 13.76 12.36 -11.58
CA PHE A 284 14.62 11.75 -12.62
C PHE A 284 15.07 10.34 -12.21
N LEU A 285 15.67 10.19 -11.02
CA LEU A 285 16.11 8.88 -10.52
C LEU A 285 14.95 7.88 -10.42
N ALA A 286 13.81 8.32 -9.87
CA ALA A 286 12.64 7.45 -9.72
C ALA A 286 12.07 7.01 -11.08
N THR A 287 12.12 7.88 -12.08
CA THR A 287 11.66 7.57 -13.43
C THR A 287 12.66 6.63 -14.14
N THR A 288 13.95 6.94 -14.04
CA THR A 288 15.04 6.11 -14.61
C THR A 288 15.03 4.72 -13.99
N MET A 289 14.91 4.61 -12.65
CA MET A 289 14.84 3.31 -11.98
C MET A 289 13.59 2.51 -12.33
N ARG A 290 12.44 3.18 -12.53
CA ARG A 290 11.23 2.53 -13.06
C ARG A 290 11.45 2.01 -14.46
N PHE A 291 12.06 2.79 -15.32
CA PHE A 291 12.39 2.42 -16.68
C PHE A 291 13.38 1.24 -16.73
N ILE A 292 14.48 1.32 -15.98
CA ILE A 292 15.45 0.22 -15.86
C ILE A 292 14.77 -1.07 -15.37
N ARG A 293 13.96 -1.00 -14.31
CA ARG A 293 13.25 -2.18 -13.78
C ARG A 293 12.24 -2.76 -14.78
N ALA A 294 11.61 -1.92 -15.59
CA ALA A 294 10.67 -2.37 -16.61
C ALA A 294 11.36 -3.06 -17.79
N ILE A 295 12.57 -2.60 -18.16
CA ILE A 295 13.31 -3.10 -19.33
C ILE A 295 14.29 -4.21 -18.96
N ALA A 296 14.80 -4.27 -17.73
CA ALA A 296 15.87 -5.20 -17.33
C ALA A 296 15.55 -6.66 -17.66
N MET A 297 14.33 -7.12 -17.37
CA MET A 297 13.95 -8.50 -17.65
C MET A 297 13.72 -8.79 -19.13
N PRO A 298 12.98 -7.96 -19.91
CA PRO A 298 12.93 -8.08 -21.35
C PRO A 298 14.30 -8.05 -22.03
N LEU A 299 15.22 -7.20 -21.56
CA LEU A 299 16.58 -7.13 -22.10
C LEU A 299 17.37 -8.41 -21.81
N LEU A 300 17.28 -8.95 -20.60
CA LEU A 300 17.91 -10.21 -20.25
C LEU A 300 17.36 -11.36 -21.11
N ASP A 301 16.05 -11.42 -21.31
CA ASP A 301 15.42 -12.40 -22.18
C ASP A 301 15.88 -12.24 -23.63
N ALA A 302 16.04 -11.00 -24.13
CA ALA A 302 16.59 -10.74 -25.46
C ALA A 302 18.01 -11.30 -25.64
N LEU A 303 18.87 -11.15 -24.63
CA LEU A 303 20.21 -11.72 -24.61
C LEU A 303 20.19 -13.25 -24.60
N VAL A 304 19.31 -13.85 -23.80
CA VAL A 304 19.10 -15.31 -23.77
C VAL A 304 18.60 -15.81 -25.12
N PHE A 305 17.64 -15.13 -25.74
CA PHE A 305 17.15 -15.49 -27.08
C PHE A 305 18.25 -15.37 -28.15
N LEU A 306 19.01 -14.30 -28.09
CA LEU A 306 20.12 -14.09 -29.04
C LEU A 306 21.16 -15.23 -28.93
N GLY A 307 21.60 -15.52 -27.69
CA GLY A 307 22.56 -16.60 -27.44
C GLY A 307 22.00 -17.98 -27.80
N GLY A 308 20.76 -18.26 -27.41
CA GLY A 308 20.10 -19.53 -27.72
C GLY A 308 19.87 -19.74 -29.23
N MET A 309 19.45 -18.69 -29.94
CA MET A 309 19.30 -18.76 -31.39
C MET A 309 20.68 -18.89 -32.10
N TYR A 310 21.71 -18.27 -31.56
CA TYR A 310 23.06 -18.45 -32.07
C TYR A 310 23.53 -19.91 -31.94
N VAL A 311 23.36 -20.52 -30.77
CA VAL A 311 23.69 -21.95 -30.53
C VAL A 311 22.90 -22.85 -31.47
N VAL A 312 21.59 -22.62 -31.61
CA VAL A 312 20.74 -23.42 -32.51
C VAL A 312 21.17 -23.23 -33.96
N LYS A 313 21.57 -22.01 -34.38
CA LYS A 313 22.08 -21.73 -35.73
C LYS A 313 23.35 -22.50 -35.99
N GLU A 314 24.37 -22.42 -35.11
CA GLU A 314 25.65 -23.14 -35.26
C GLU A 314 25.44 -24.66 -35.33
N TYR A 315 24.59 -25.21 -34.43
CA TYR A 315 24.25 -26.62 -34.48
C TYR A 315 23.58 -27.03 -35.79
N TRP A 316 22.63 -26.20 -36.30
CA TRP A 316 21.89 -26.46 -37.52
C TRP A 316 22.76 -26.37 -38.76
N GLU A 317 23.71 -25.40 -38.80
CA GLU A 317 24.71 -25.25 -39.84
C GLU A 317 25.60 -26.48 -39.94
N TYR A 318 26.18 -26.90 -38.82
CA TYR A 318 27.17 -27.95 -38.76
C TYR A 318 26.58 -29.35 -38.99
N TYR A 319 25.45 -29.69 -38.42
CA TYR A 319 24.93 -31.04 -38.42
C TYR A 319 23.77 -31.30 -39.39
N ILE A 320 23.09 -30.26 -39.91
CA ILE A 320 21.85 -30.46 -40.68
C ILE A 320 21.90 -29.88 -42.08
N LYS A 321 22.34 -28.65 -42.28
CA LYS A 321 22.22 -27.98 -43.59
C LYS A 321 23.52 -27.85 -44.36
N TYR A 322 24.60 -27.51 -43.72
CA TYR A 322 25.89 -27.23 -44.37
C TYR A 322 26.97 -28.23 -43.93
N ILE A 323 26.66 -29.53 -43.96
CA ILE A 323 27.52 -30.62 -43.51
C ILE A 323 28.84 -30.62 -44.29
N GLU A 324 28.81 -30.23 -45.56
CA GLU A 324 29.97 -30.13 -46.45
C GLU A 324 30.68 -28.74 -46.41
N GLY A 325 30.21 -27.86 -45.50
CA GLY A 325 30.74 -26.49 -45.37
C GLY A 325 29.77 -25.43 -45.89
N GLY A 326 29.77 -24.28 -45.27
CA GLY A 326 28.89 -23.15 -45.56
C GLY A 326 28.32 -22.51 -44.29
N GLN A 327 27.71 -21.35 -44.44
CA GLN A 327 27.12 -20.59 -43.33
C GLN A 327 25.83 -19.90 -43.75
N TYR A 328 24.92 -19.67 -42.81
CA TYR A 328 23.79 -18.77 -43.05
C TYR A 328 24.28 -17.34 -43.24
N PRO A 329 23.67 -16.59 -44.17
CA PRO A 329 24.06 -15.21 -44.40
C PRO A 329 23.82 -14.35 -43.18
N LEU A 330 24.59 -13.27 -43.03
CA LEU A 330 24.52 -12.34 -41.92
C LEU A 330 23.09 -11.73 -41.75
N THR A 331 22.34 -11.64 -42.85
CA THR A 331 20.95 -11.20 -42.89
C THR A 331 20.03 -12.04 -41.99
N TYR A 332 20.31 -13.36 -41.85
CA TYR A 332 19.55 -14.20 -40.94
C TYR A 332 19.70 -13.72 -39.48
N LEU A 333 20.90 -13.41 -39.05
CA LEU A 333 21.18 -12.93 -37.69
C LEU A 333 20.65 -11.51 -37.48
N LEU A 334 20.82 -10.63 -38.45
CA LEU A 334 20.48 -9.22 -38.33
C LEU A 334 18.98 -8.93 -38.51
N VAL A 335 18.24 -9.72 -39.27
CA VAL A 335 16.83 -9.48 -39.58
C VAL A 335 15.96 -10.51 -38.90
N ASN A 336 16.12 -11.81 -39.25
CA ASN A 336 15.19 -12.84 -38.75
C ASN A 336 15.25 -13.06 -37.24
N ILE A 337 16.45 -13.23 -36.70
CA ILE A 337 16.61 -13.48 -35.26
C ILE A 337 16.14 -12.27 -34.47
N ARG A 338 16.43 -11.04 -34.89
CA ARG A 338 15.91 -9.83 -34.21
C ARG A 338 14.39 -9.75 -34.26
N LEU A 339 13.78 -10.06 -35.40
CA LEU A 339 12.32 -10.10 -35.55
C LEU A 339 11.71 -11.14 -34.60
N TYR A 340 12.28 -12.34 -34.52
CA TYR A 340 11.83 -13.41 -33.64
C TYR A 340 11.91 -12.99 -32.17
N ILE A 341 13.01 -12.37 -31.74
CA ILE A 341 13.22 -11.86 -30.39
C ILE A 341 12.14 -10.84 -30.05
N ILE A 342 11.87 -9.88 -30.92
CA ILE A 342 10.86 -8.84 -30.70
C ILE A 342 9.48 -9.49 -30.55
N ILE A 343 9.12 -10.43 -31.40
CA ILE A 343 7.81 -11.12 -31.35
C ILE A 343 7.68 -11.94 -30.06
N TRP A 344 8.71 -12.70 -29.66
CA TRP A 344 8.67 -13.47 -28.41
C TRP A 344 8.55 -12.57 -27.18
N ILE A 345 9.34 -11.50 -27.09
CA ILE A 345 9.28 -10.53 -25.98
C ILE A 345 7.88 -9.92 -25.89
N LEU A 346 7.32 -9.46 -27.01
CA LEU A 346 5.98 -8.89 -27.04
C LEU A 346 4.91 -9.92 -26.62
N SER A 347 5.03 -11.15 -27.10
CA SER A 347 4.08 -12.24 -26.75
C SER A 347 4.18 -12.62 -25.28
N ILE A 348 5.39 -12.68 -24.70
CA ILE A 348 5.60 -12.91 -23.26
C ILE A 348 5.04 -11.74 -22.45
N PHE A 349 5.23 -10.50 -22.89
CA PHE A 349 4.68 -9.31 -22.24
C PHE A 349 3.15 -9.35 -22.22
N VAL A 350 2.52 -9.65 -23.36
CA VAL A 350 1.05 -9.78 -23.46
C VAL A 350 0.53 -10.91 -22.57
N SER A 351 1.26 -12.04 -22.52
CA SER A 351 0.91 -13.19 -21.67
C SER A 351 1.16 -12.97 -20.17
N GLY A 352 1.77 -11.84 -19.78
CA GLY A 352 2.05 -11.52 -18.38
C GLY A 352 3.29 -12.18 -17.81
N GLY A 353 4.22 -12.63 -18.65
CA GLY A 353 5.49 -13.25 -18.21
C GLY A 353 6.44 -12.30 -17.49
N TYR A 354 6.20 -10.99 -17.55
CA TYR A 354 6.96 -9.95 -16.83
C TYR A 354 6.26 -9.39 -15.61
N ASP A 355 5.15 -10.01 -15.16
CA ASP A 355 4.48 -9.61 -13.93
C ASP A 355 5.31 -9.95 -12.69
N ARG A 356 4.97 -9.31 -11.56
CA ARG A 356 5.73 -9.45 -10.30
C ARG A 356 5.81 -10.88 -9.78
N SER A 357 4.81 -11.72 -10.05
CA SER A 357 4.84 -13.15 -9.69
C SER A 357 5.43 -13.96 -10.84
N THR A 358 6.54 -14.65 -10.59
CA THR A 358 7.13 -15.57 -11.56
C THR A 358 6.16 -16.74 -11.79
N ASN A 359 5.56 -16.80 -12.96
CA ASN A 359 4.68 -17.88 -13.36
C ASN A 359 5.16 -18.48 -14.69
N ILE A 360 5.70 -19.69 -14.64
CA ILE A 360 6.27 -20.38 -15.78
C ILE A 360 5.23 -20.60 -16.87
N SER A 361 3.96 -20.91 -16.52
CA SER A 361 2.92 -21.14 -17.52
C SER A 361 2.65 -19.92 -18.41
N ARG A 362 2.83 -18.71 -17.89
CA ARG A 362 2.69 -17.47 -18.66
C ARG A 362 3.81 -17.28 -19.67
N ILE A 363 5.03 -17.68 -19.31
CA ILE A 363 6.20 -17.64 -20.23
C ILE A 363 5.99 -18.65 -21.34
N VAL A 364 5.66 -19.90 -21.01
CA VAL A 364 5.38 -20.96 -21.99
C VAL A 364 4.27 -20.54 -22.96
N ARG A 365 3.17 -19.98 -22.43
CA ARG A 365 2.07 -19.44 -23.26
C ARG A 365 2.54 -18.33 -24.19
N GLY A 366 3.36 -17.40 -23.68
CA GLY A 366 3.92 -16.31 -24.50
C GLY A 366 4.84 -16.83 -25.62
N MET A 367 5.71 -17.79 -25.31
CA MET A 367 6.57 -18.45 -26.31
C MET A 367 5.77 -19.21 -27.36
N PHE A 368 4.73 -19.94 -26.94
CA PHE A 368 3.86 -20.68 -27.84
C PHE A 368 3.15 -19.76 -28.83
N TRP A 369 2.44 -18.73 -28.36
CA TRP A 369 1.75 -17.79 -29.23
C TRP A 369 2.70 -16.93 -30.07
N GLY A 370 3.86 -16.56 -29.51
CA GLY A 370 4.91 -15.86 -30.25
C GLY A 370 5.46 -16.71 -31.39
N THR A 371 5.65 -18.00 -31.16
CA THR A 371 6.15 -18.92 -32.20
C THR A 371 5.12 -19.15 -33.32
N ILE A 372 3.82 -19.26 -32.96
CA ILE A 372 2.74 -19.31 -33.96
C ILE A 372 2.73 -18.02 -34.80
N LEU A 373 2.86 -16.87 -34.16
CA LEU A 373 2.91 -15.59 -34.87
C LEU A 373 4.14 -15.50 -35.79
N ILE A 374 5.31 -15.96 -35.32
CA ILE A 374 6.52 -16.04 -36.18
C ILE A 374 6.26 -16.95 -37.37
N ALA A 375 5.64 -18.13 -37.15
CA ALA A 375 5.34 -19.07 -38.25
C ALA A 375 4.35 -18.45 -39.28
N ALA A 376 3.35 -17.70 -38.81
CA ALA A 376 2.45 -16.98 -39.68
C ALA A 376 3.18 -15.89 -40.50
N VAL A 377 3.98 -15.04 -39.81
CA VAL A 377 4.77 -13.98 -40.49
C VAL A 377 5.75 -14.60 -41.49
N TYR A 378 6.39 -15.70 -41.11
CA TYR A 378 7.32 -16.43 -42.01
C TYR A 378 6.66 -16.83 -43.32
N GLY A 379 5.38 -17.18 -43.33
CA GLY A 379 4.63 -17.51 -44.56
C GLY A 379 4.52 -16.35 -45.53
N PHE A 380 4.53 -15.11 -45.07
CA PHE A 380 4.40 -13.90 -45.89
C PHE A 380 5.76 -13.25 -46.23
N LEU A 381 6.90 -13.75 -45.70
CA LEU A 381 8.22 -13.21 -46.02
C LEU A 381 8.59 -13.52 -47.48
N PRO A 382 9.36 -12.64 -48.14
CA PRO A 382 10.01 -12.94 -49.40
C PRO A 382 10.95 -14.16 -49.28
N GLU A 383 11.15 -14.90 -50.36
CA GLU A 383 11.95 -16.13 -50.37
C GLU A 383 13.36 -15.92 -49.80
N ALA A 384 13.98 -14.77 -50.09
CA ALA A 384 15.29 -14.37 -49.57
C ALA A 384 15.41 -14.36 -48.03
N TYR A 385 14.30 -14.32 -47.30
CA TYR A 385 14.25 -14.32 -45.84
C TYR A 385 13.63 -15.60 -45.23
N ARG A 386 13.33 -16.62 -46.06
CA ARG A 386 12.80 -17.92 -45.62
C ARG A 386 13.92 -18.95 -45.48
N PHE A 387 14.63 -18.95 -44.36
CA PHE A 387 15.78 -19.81 -44.16
C PHE A 387 15.45 -21.24 -43.74
N SER A 388 14.79 -21.42 -42.56
CA SER A 388 14.43 -22.75 -42.05
C SER A 388 13.27 -22.71 -41.06
N ARG A 389 12.25 -23.52 -41.32
CA ARG A 389 11.12 -23.74 -40.42
C ARG A 389 11.53 -24.50 -39.17
N GLY A 390 12.43 -25.49 -39.35
CA GLY A 390 12.97 -26.33 -38.27
C GLY A 390 13.71 -25.50 -37.23
N MET A 391 14.49 -24.48 -37.64
CA MET A 391 15.20 -23.58 -36.72
C MET A 391 14.23 -22.74 -35.87
N ILE A 392 13.04 -22.36 -36.40
CA ILE A 392 12.05 -21.61 -35.63
C ILE A 392 11.54 -22.50 -34.49
N ILE A 393 11.20 -23.77 -34.78
CA ILE A 393 10.66 -24.71 -33.79
C ILE A 393 11.74 -25.10 -32.78
N ALA A 394 12.93 -25.50 -33.27
CA ALA A 394 14.05 -25.86 -32.39
C ALA A 394 14.50 -24.69 -31.53
N GLY A 395 14.60 -23.49 -32.12
CA GLY A 395 14.91 -22.26 -31.40
C GLY A 395 13.88 -21.89 -30.35
N ALA A 396 12.59 -22.05 -30.65
CA ALA A 396 11.52 -21.81 -29.70
C ALA A 396 11.58 -22.79 -28.51
N ALA A 397 11.76 -24.08 -28.79
CA ALA A 397 11.85 -25.13 -27.74
C ALA A 397 13.10 -24.90 -26.87
N PHE A 398 14.26 -24.68 -27.47
CA PHE A 398 15.52 -24.48 -26.74
C PHE A 398 15.48 -23.20 -25.88
N ASN A 399 15.04 -22.09 -26.45
CA ASN A 399 14.95 -20.83 -25.71
C ASN A 399 13.87 -20.88 -24.61
N THR A 400 12.78 -21.60 -24.80
CA THR A 400 11.79 -21.83 -23.75
C THR A 400 12.41 -22.56 -22.56
N ALA A 401 13.19 -23.61 -22.83
CA ALA A 401 13.91 -24.35 -21.77
C ALA A 401 14.91 -23.46 -21.04
N LEU A 402 15.70 -22.65 -21.77
CA LEU A 402 16.65 -21.70 -21.17
C LEU A 402 15.95 -20.66 -20.29
N LEU A 403 14.81 -20.10 -20.73
CA LEU A 403 14.04 -19.16 -19.93
C LEU A 403 13.49 -19.79 -18.65
N ILE A 404 12.94 -21.01 -18.74
CA ILE A 404 12.46 -21.73 -17.58
C ILE A 404 13.60 -21.96 -16.58
N ALA A 405 14.76 -22.44 -17.05
CA ALA A 405 15.93 -22.66 -16.21
C ALA A 405 16.40 -21.36 -15.54
N MET A 406 16.54 -20.28 -16.30
CA MET A 406 16.94 -18.97 -15.79
C MET A 406 15.95 -18.44 -14.73
N ARG A 407 14.63 -18.48 -15.02
CA ARG A 407 13.61 -18.05 -14.06
C ARG A 407 13.60 -18.91 -12.81
N SER A 408 13.82 -20.21 -12.93
CA SER A 408 13.90 -21.14 -11.81
C SER A 408 15.08 -20.82 -10.89
N VAL A 409 16.25 -20.58 -11.48
CA VAL A 409 17.44 -20.16 -10.72
C VAL A 409 17.20 -18.82 -10.01
N MET A 410 16.68 -17.82 -10.71
CA MET A 410 16.39 -16.51 -10.13
C MET A 410 15.36 -16.62 -8.98
N HIS A 411 14.33 -17.43 -9.18
CA HIS A 411 13.32 -17.68 -8.15
C HIS A 411 13.93 -18.35 -6.92
N PHE A 412 14.74 -19.40 -7.13
CA PHE A 412 15.43 -20.08 -6.05
C PHE A 412 16.39 -19.17 -5.27
N ILE A 413 17.18 -18.34 -5.95
CA ILE A 413 18.08 -17.37 -5.30
C ILE A 413 17.28 -16.42 -4.42
N LYS A 414 16.11 -15.96 -4.89
CA LYS A 414 15.29 -14.99 -4.18
C LYS A 414 14.47 -15.58 -3.03
N TYR A 415 13.86 -16.75 -3.25
CA TYR A 415 12.87 -17.32 -2.32
C TYR A 415 13.32 -18.61 -1.64
N ARG A 416 14.47 -19.19 -2.04
CA ARG A 416 15.02 -20.46 -1.54
C ARG A 416 14.06 -21.65 -1.68
N ASN A 417 13.13 -21.59 -2.66
CA ASN A 417 12.20 -22.67 -2.99
C ASN A 417 11.88 -22.68 -4.49
N PHE A 418 11.23 -23.76 -4.97
CA PHE A 418 10.80 -23.93 -6.37
C PHE A 418 9.28 -23.85 -6.56
N ARG A 419 8.52 -23.25 -5.61
CA ARG A 419 7.06 -23.10 -5.73
C ARG A 419 6.74 -21.86 -6.54
N PHE A 420 6.44 -22.05 -7.82
CA PHE A 420 6.15 -20.96 -8.76
C PHE A 420 4.67 -20.58 -8.73
N GLY A 421 4.38 -19.28 -8.66
CA GLY A 421 3.03 -18.77 -8.81
C GLY A 421 2.14 -18.87 -7.56
N GLU A 422 2.59 -19.51 -6.53
CA GLU A 422 1.91 -19.49 -5.22
C GLU A 422 2.28 -18.20 -4.50
N THR A 423 1.28 -17.39 -4.16
CA THR A 423 1.45 -16.44 -3.04
C THR A 423 1.73 -17.32 -1.82
N PRO A 424 2.75 -17.03 -0.99
CA PRO A 424 2.96 -17.82 0.23
C PRO A 424 1.65 -17.86 1.00
N GLU A 425 1.17 -19.09 1.28
CA GLU A 425 -0.02 -19.28 2.10
C GLU A 425 0.22 -18.58 3.43
N LYS A 426 -0.72 -17.71 3.79
CA LYS A 426 -0.70 -17.10 5.10
C LYS A 426 -0.95 -18.19 6.12
N LYS A 427 -0.12 -18.21 7.14
CA LYS A 427 -0.21 -19.10 8.28
C LYS A 427 -0.45 -18.24 9.50
N ILE A 428 -1.70 -18.18 9.94
CA ILE A 428 -2.20 -17.22 10.93
C ILE A 428 -2.24 -17.89 12.31
N LEU A 429 -1.60 -17.26 13.30
CA LEU A 429 -1.81 -17.53 14.73
C LEU A 429 -2.67 -16.42 15.32
N ILE A 430 -3.67 -16.80 16.13
CA ILE A 430 -4.51 -15.85 16.85
C ILE A 430 -4.14 -15.91 18.34
N VAL A 431 -3.84 -14.75 18.92
CA VAL A 431 -3.46 -14.61 20.34
C VAL A 431 -4.61 -13.95 21.09
N GLY A 432 -5.19 -14.69 22.03
CA GLY A 432 -6.33 -14.25 22.84
C GLY A 432 -6.94 -15.40 23.62
N ASN A 433 -7.97 -15.09 24.43
CA ASN A 433 -8.75 -16.10 25.15
C ASN A 433 -9.96 -16.58 24.32
N ASP A 434 -10.68 -17.57 24.80
CA ASP A 434 -11.68 -18.32 24.02
C ASP A 434 -12.70 -17.44 23.28
N ASP A 435 -13.33 -16.48 23.96
CA ASP A 435 -14.37 -15.62 23.36
C ASP A 435 -13.82 -14.77 22.22
N GLU A 436 -12.62 -14.20 22.40
CA GLU A 436 -12.00 -13.32 21.44
C GLU A 436 -11.37 -14.08 20.26
N THR A 437 -10.81 -15.27 20.52
CA THR A 437 -10.30 -16.14 19.44
C THR A 437 -11.43 -16.66 18.56
N GLU A 438 -12.59 -17.02 19.14
CA GLU A 438 -13.78 -17.42 18.39
C GLU A 438 -14.32 -16.24 17.56
N ARG A 439 -14.39 -15.05 18.14
CA ARG A 439 -14.78 -13.81 17.43
C ARG A 439 -13.82 -13.54 16.24
N ALA A 440 -12.52 -13.65 16.48
CA ALA A 440 -11.50 -13.48 15.44
C ALA A 440 -11.64 -14.55 14.34
N HIS A 441 -11.92 -15.81 14.72
CA HIS A 441 -12.16 -16.90 13.77
C HIS A 441 -13.37 -16.62 12.89
N GLN A 442 -14.49 -16.18 13.47
CA GLN A 442 -15.69 -15.83 12.71
C GLN A 442 -15.44 -14.69 11.73
N LEU A 443 -14.71 -13.65 12.16
CA LEU A 443 -14.29 -12.55 11.28
C LEU A 443 -13.44 -13.04 10.11
N LEU A 444 -12.48 -13.92 10.36
CA LEU A 444 -11.61 -14.48 9.31
C LEU A 444 -12.36 -15.44 8.37
N ASN A 445 -13.33 -16.20 8.88
CA ASN A 445 -14.17 -17.06 8.06
C ASN A 445 -15.04 -16.27 7.09
N GLN A 446 -15.62 -15.17 7.52
CA GLN A 446 -16.37 -14.25 6.64
C GLN A 446 -15.49 -13.74 5.48
N LEU A 447 -14.16 -13.67 5.69
CA LEU A 447 -13.16 -13.29 4.69
C LEU A 447 -12.64 -14.46 3.85
N GLN A 448 -13.12 -15.67 4.08
CA GLN A 448 -12.61 -16.91 3.47
C GLN A 448 -11.13 -17.19 3.82
N LEU A 449 -10.66 -16.68 4.96
CA LEU A 449 -9.30 -16.88 5.48
C LEU A 449 -9.25 -17.92 6.61
N GLY A 450 -10.36 -18.49 7.02
CA GLY A 450 -10.43 -19.49 8.09
C GLY A 450 -9.49 -20.67 7.90
N ASN A 451 -9.34 -21.15 6.66
CA ASN A 451 -8.41 -22.24 6.32
C ASN A 451 -6.93 -21.90 6.50
N GLN A 452 -6.59 -20.61 6.72
CA GLN A 452 -5.22 -20.15 6.93
C GLN A 452 -4.87 -20.05 8.42
N ILE A 453 -5.84 -20.24 9.32
CA ILE A 453 -5.63 -20.24 10.76
C ILE A 453 -4.99 -21.58 11.13
N ILE A 454 -3.80 -21.51 11.75
CA ILE A 454 -3.07 -22.68 12.21
C ILE A 454 -3.57 -23.10 13.60
N GLY A 455 -3.84 -22.12 14.46
CA GLY A 455 -4.31 -22.34 15.82
C GLY A 455 -4.30 -21.09 16.67
N TYR A 456 -4.61 -21.29 17.95
CA TYR A 456 -4.76 -20.24 18.95
C TYR A 456 -3.65 -20.32 19.99
N VAL A 457 -3.28 -19.16 20.52
CA VAL A 457 -2.31 -18.99 21.58
C VAL A 457 -2.99 -18.21 22.71
N ARG A 458 -3.04 -18.80 23.91
CA ARG A 458 -3.69 -18.19 25.07
C ARG A 458 -2.83 -17.18 25.77
N THR A 459 -3.49 -16.20 26.37
CA THR A 459 -2.87 -15.18 27.24
C THR A 459 -2.95 -15.55 28.73
N SER A 460 -3.84 -16.49 29.12
CA SER A 460 -4.05 -16.93 30.51
C SER A 460 -4.06 -18.45 30.65
N GLU A 461 -3.73 -18.95 31.84
CA GLU A 461 -3.65 -20.39 32.16
C GLU A 461 -5.04 -21.02 32.49
N ASN A 462 -6.06 -20.76 31.73
CA ASN A 462 -7.37 -21.40 31.97
C ASN A 462 -7.48 -22.78 31.33
N LYS A 463 -8.15 -23.75 32.03
CA LYS A 463 -8.12 -25.19 31.76
C LYS A 463 -9.08 -25.71 30.67
N ASN A 464 -9.77 -24.85 29.93
CA ASN A 464 -10.63 -25.33 28.84
C ASN A 464 -9.81 -25.47 27.55
N HIS A 465 -9.60 -26.69 27.10
CA HIS A 465 -8.86 -26.96 25.87
C HIS A 465 -9.78 -26.85 24.65
N ASN A 466 -9.49 -25.91 23.77
CA ASN A 466 -10.06 -25.88 22.43
C ASN A 466 -9.18 -26.76 21.49
N ALA A 467 -9.77 -27.46 20.54
CA ALA A 467 -9.06 -28.39 19.63
C ALA A 467 -7.95 -27.72 18.78
N LEU A 468 -8.01 -26.38 18.61
CA LEU A 468 -7.02 -25.59 17.87
C LEU A 468 -6.03 -24.85 18.79
N GLU A 469 -6.06 -25.10 20.10
CA GLU A 469 -5.12 -24.49 21.04
C GLU A 469 -3.73 -25.12 20.89
N LEU A 470 -2.71 -24.28 20.67
CA LEU A 470 -1.33 -24.71 20.47
C LEU A 470 -0.43 -24.46 21.69
N GLY A 471 -0.82 -23.57 22.60
CA GLY A 471 -0.07 -23.24 23.80
C GLY A 471 -0.34 -21.83 24.35
N ASN A 472 0.55 -21.39 25.24
CA ASN A 472 0.48 -20.09 25.90
C ASN A 472 1.36 -19.05 25.22
N ILE A 473 1.09 -17.77 25.43
CA ILE A 473 1.81 -16.62 24.88
C ILE A 473 3.31 -16.62 25.22
N SER A 474 3.70 -17.20 26.36
CA SER A 474 5.11 -17.37 26.73
C SER A 474 5.91 -18.23 25.75
N MET A 475 5.23 -19.14 25.02
CA MET A 475 5.81 -20.03 24.01
C MET A 475 5.64 -19.50 22.58
N LEU A 476 5.19 -18.27 22.41
CA LEU A 476 4.84 -17.71 21.11
C LEU A 476 5.99 -17.79 20.10
N ASN A 477 7.23 -17.52 20.53
CA ASN A 477 8.43 -17.63 19.69
C ASN A 477 8.66 -19.06 19.14
N GLU A 478 8.48 -20.06 19.99
CA GLU A 478 8.64 -21.49 19.63
C GLU A 478 7.53 -21.93 18.70
N LEU A 479 6.29 -21.55 18.99
CA LEU A 479 5.12 -21.88 18.17
C LEU A 479 5.27 -21.30 16.76
N ILE A 480 5.77 -20.08 16.62
CA ILE A 480 6.03 -19.47 15.31
C ILE A 480 7.04 -20.30 14.50
N GLN A 481 8.12 -20.75 15.13
CA GLN A 481 9.16 -21.54 14.46
C GLN A 481 8.65 -22.94 14.07
N VAL A 482 7.95 -23.63 14.97
CA VAL A 482 7.43 -24.99 14.76
C VAL A 482 6.38 -25.00 13.65
N TYR A 483 5.41 -24.10 13.71
CA TYR A 483 4.30 -24.04 12.76
C TYR A 483 4.59 -23.19 11.53
N LYS A 484 5.74 -22.47 11.52
CA LYS A 484 6.15 -21.53 10.45
C LYS A 484 5.08 -20.49 10.20
N ALA A 485 4.52 -19.94 11.27
CA ALA A 485 3.56 -18.84 11.18
C ALA A 485 4.21 -17.61 10.57
N ASN A 486 3.49 -16.90 9.72
CA ASN A 486 3.95 -15.66 9.08
C ASN A 486 3.04 -14.47 9.36
N GLU A 487 1.90 -14.69 10.00
CA GLU A 487 0.98 -13.64 10.45
C GLU A 487 0.48 -13.94 11.86
N ILE A 488 0.49 -12.93 12.74
CA ILE A 488 -0.03 -13.01 14.11
C ILE A 488 -1.12 -11.97 14.27
N ILE A 489 -2.25 -12.38 14.85
CA ILE A 489 -3.37 -11.50 15.16
C ILE A 489 -3.56 -11.46 16.67
N PHE A 490 -3.36 -10.29 17.27
CA PHE A 490 -3.56 -10.06 18.70
C PHE A 490 -4.98 -9.54 18.98
N CYS A 491 -5.66 -10.13 19.94
CA CYS A 491 -6.95 -9.67 20.45
C CYS A 491 -6.71 -8.66 21.59
N ALA A 492 -6.85 -7.36 21.29
CA ALA A 492 -6.50 -6.27 22.23
C ALA A 492 -7.40 -6.15 23.48
N LYS A 493 -8.44 -7.00 23.62
CA LYS A 493 -9.21 -7.13 24.85
C LYS A 493 -8.45 -7.94 25.89
N ASP A 494 -7.73 -8.99 25.45
CA ASP A 494 -7.11 -9.99 26.33
C ASP A 494 -5.62 -9.76 26.57
N ILE A 495 -5.00 -8.86 25.80
CA ILE A 495 -3.56 -8.55 25.86
C ILE A 495 -3.36 -7.03 25.79
N SER A 496 -2.48 -6.50 26.64
CA SER A 496 -2.18 -5.08 26.70
C SER A 496 -1.42 -4.60 25.47
N SER A 497 -1.55 -3.31 25.12
CA SER A 497 -0.78 -2.69 24.04
C SER A 497 0.72 -2.78 24.30
N GLN A 498 1.13 -2.67 25.56
CA GLN A 498 2.54 -2.83 25.97
C GLN A 498 3.07 -4.22 25.68
N GLU A 499 2.32 -5.29 25.98
CA GLU A 499 2.71 -6.68 25.69
C GLU A 499 2.73 -6.93 24.19
N ILE A 500 1.73 -6.45 23.44
CA ILE A 500 1.71 -6.53 21.98
C ILE A 500 2.98 -5.90 21.40
N ILE A 501 3.33 -4.68 21.82
CA ILE A 501 4.51 -3.95 21.36
C ILE A 501 5.80 -4.72 21.73
N ASN A 502 5.88 -5.31 22.94
CA ASN A 502 7.01 -6.15 23.34
C ASN A 502 7.20 -7.34 22.40
N HIS A 503 6.13 -8.07 22.09
CA HIS A 503 6.19 -9.19 21.15
C HIS A 503 6.56 -8.76 19.73
N MET A 504 6.00 -7.64 19.22
CA MET A 504 6.34 -7.11 17.90
C MET A 504 7.82 -6.77 17.77
N VAL A 505 8.40 -6.14 18.81
CA VAL A 505 9.82 -5.76 18.82
C VAL A 505 10.73 -7.00 18.94
N SER A 506 10.36 -8.01 19.73
CA SER A 506 11.16 -9.22 19.95
C SER A 506 11.16 -10.17 18.75
N LEU A 507 10.04 -10.28 18.04
CA LEU A 507 9.84 -11.23 16.92
C LEU A 507 10.40 -10.72 15.57
N GLY A 508 10.52 -9.41 15.38
CA GLY A 508 11.21 -8.79 14.24
C GLY A 508 10.49 -8.90 12.89
N GLN A 509 11.22 -8.62 11.81
CA GLN A 509 10.71 -8.23 10.48
C GLN A 509 10.01 -9.33 9.65
N GLN A 510 10.10 -10.60 10.03
CA GLN A 510 9.63 -11.72 9.18
C GLN A 510 8.14 -12.02 9.35
N ILE A 511 7.49 -11.42 10.32
CA ILE A 511 6.11 -11.68 10.71
C ILE A 511 5.26 -10.45 10.45
N ASP A 512 4.06 -10.66 9.91
CA ASP A 512 3.05 -9.61 9.79
C ASP A 512 2.18 -9.61 11.05
N PHE A 513 2.09 -8.46 11.71
CA PHE A 513 1.30 -8.30 12.92
C PHE A 513 0.00 -7.57 12.63
N LYS A 514 -1.07 -8.04 13.27
CA LYS A 514 -2.39 -7.42 13.25
C LYS A 514 -3.00 -7.38 14.63
N ILE A 515 -3.87 -6.41 14.84
CA ILE A 515 -4.58 -6.21 16.10
C ILE A 515 -6.08 -6.16 15.81
N ILE A 516 -6.86 -6.88 16.60
CA ILE A 516 -8.31 -6.78 16.67
C ILE A 516 -8.64 -5.94 17.90
N PRO A 517 -9.14 -4.71 17.77
CA PRO A 517 -9.54 -3.89 18.91
C PRO A 517 -10.73 -4.50 19.67
N ASP A 518 -10.88 -4.12 20.95
CA ASP A 518 -12.00 -4.56 21.77
C ASP A 518 -13.34 -4.16 21.15
N GLN A 519 -14.29 -5.10 21.08
CA GLN A 519 -15.62 -4.92 20.49
C GLN A 519 -15.63 -4.34 19.07
N SER A 520 -14.54 -4.48 18.34
CA SER A 520 -14.42 -4.02 16.95
C SER A 520 -14.64 -5.16 15.96
N LEU A 521 -15.19 -4.81 14.79
CA LEU A 521 -15.31 -5.70 13.65
C LEU A 521 -14.13 -5.54 12.66
N SER A 522 -13.07 -4.82 13.06
CA SER A 522 -11.90 -4.54 12.22
C SER A 522 -10.67 -5.31 12.66
N ILE A 523 -9.82 -5.66 11.71
CA ILE A 523 -8.49 -6.24 11.93
C ILE A 523 -7.48 -5.25 11.34
N ILE A 524 -6.63 -4.65 12.16
CA ILE A 524 -5.72 -3.56 11.78
C ILE A 524 -4.28 -4.04 11.78
N GLY A 525 -3.51 -3.67 10.77
CA GLY A 525 -2.09 -4.03 10.67
C GLY A 525 -1.36 -3.28 9.57
N SER A 526 -0.05 -3.48 9.48
CA SER A 526 0.86 -2.74 8.58
C SER A 526 0.55 -2.85 7.07
N ASN A 527 -0.23 -3.83 6.65
CA ASN A 527 -0.60 -4.06 5.24
C ASN A 527 -2.04 -3.62 4.90
N SER A 528 -2.72 -2.95 5.82
CA SER A 528 -4.13 -2.54 5.67
C SER A 528 -4.36 -1.40 4.66
N LYS A 529 -3.46 -1.19 3.71
CA LYS A 529 -3.34 0.00 2.86
C LYS A 529 -4.41 0.23 1.79
N ASN A 530 -5.33 -0.70 1.56
CA ASN A 530 -6.22 -0.65 0.39
C ASN A 530 -7.71 -0.77 0.69
N SER A 531 -8.12 -0.82 1.95
CA SER A 531 -9.53 -0.97 2.30
C SER A 531 -10.15 0.37 2.74
N ALA A 532 -10.71 1.10 1.79
CA ALA A 532 -11.74 2.09 2.07
C ALA A 532 -13.09 1.38 1.96
N GLY A 533 -13.61 0.84 3.05
CA GLY A 533 -14.92 0.20 3.05
C GLY A 533 -15.14 -0.68 4.27
N ASP A 534 -16.33 -0.60 4.82
CA ASP A 534 -16.80 -1.27 6.02
C ASP A 534 -16.28 -2.69 6.22
N ILE A 535 -15.81 -2.92 7.41
CA ILE A 535 -15.60 -4.16 8.13
C ILE A 535 -14.16 -4.72 8.10
N TYR A 536 -13.35 -4.58 7.06
CA TYR A 536 -12.08 -5.32 7.01
C TYR A 536 -10.92 -4.52 6.47
N THR A 537 -9.87 -4.34 7.27
CA THR A 537 -8.54 -3.96 6.81
C THR A 537 -7.72 -5.16 6.33
N VAL A 538 -8.34 -6.29 6.08
CA VAL A 538 -7.72 -7.44 5.41
C VAL A 538 -7.74 -7.17 3.90
N ASP A 539 -6.59 -7.27 3.27
CA ASP A 539 -6.39 -7.11 1.82
C ASP A 539 -7.33 -8.04 1.02
N ILE A 540 -8.55 -7.62 0.75
CA ILE A 540 -9.36 -8.26 -0.30
C ILE A 540 -8.73 -7.83 -1.62
N GLN A 541 -7.88 -8.69 -2.16
CA GLN A 541 -7.35 -8.46 -3.50
C GLN A 541 -8.49 -8.62 -4.52
N LEU A 542 -9.05 -7.49 -4.92
CA LEU A 542 -10.04 -7.47 -6.00
C LEU A 542 -9.34 -7.93 -7.29
N LYS A 543 -9.69 -9.11 -7.81
CA LYS A 543 -9.03 -9.73 -8.99
C LYS A 543 -8.98 -8.80 -10.20
N ILE A 544 -9.95 -7.91 -10.36
CA ILE A 544 -10.00 -6.94 -11.45
C ILE A 544 -8.83 -5.93 -11.40
N THR A 545 -8.20 -5.73 -10.24
CA THR A 545 -7.04 -4.84 -10.08
C THR A 545 -5.73 -5.48 -10.51
N LEU A 546 -5.69 -6.80 -10.61
CA LEU A 546 -4.50 -7.55 -10.99
C LEU A 546 -4.06 -7.15 -12.41
N PRO A 547 -2.75 -7.01 -12.66
CA PRO A 547 -2.23 -6.67 -13.98
C PRO A 547 -2.70 -7.62 -15.09
N GLU A 548 -2.83 -8.90 -14.78
CA GLU A 548 -3.33 -9.93 -15.70
C GLU A 548 -4.79 -9.69 -16.06
N SER A 549 -5.64 -9.42 -15.07
CA SER A 549 -7.06 -9.16 -15.30
C SER A 549 -7.27 -7.87 -16.12
N LYS A 550 -6.51 -6.83 -15.83
CA LYS A 550 -6.54 -5.57 -16.60
C LYS A 550 -6.13 -5.78 -18.07
N ARG A 551 -5.08 -6.59 -18.31
CA ARG A 551 -4.67 -6.92 -19.68
C ARG A 551 -5.69 -7.81 -20.37
N ALA A 552 -6.15 -8.85 -19.70
CA ALA A 552 -7.14 -9.77 -20.23
C ALA A 552 -8.42 -9.00 -20.62
N LYS A 553 -8.91 -8.11 -19.76
CA LYS A 553 -10.04 -7.24 -20.05
C LYS A 553 -9.80 -6.32 -21.24
N LYS A 554 -8.64 -5.69 -21.31
CA LYS A 554 -8.29 -4.81 -22.44
C LYS A 554 -8.24 -5.55 -23.76
N TRP A 555 -7.61 -6.74 -23.80
CA TRP A 555 -7.57 -7.57 -24.99
C TRP A 555 -8.94 -8.09 -25.38
N PHE A 556 -9.74 -8.50 -24.40
CA PHE A 556 -11.12 -8.89 -24.61
C PHE A 556 -11.92 -7.74 -25.26
N ASP A 557 -11.85 -6.54 -24.72
CA ASP A 557 -12.53 -5.36 -25.25
C ASP A 557 -12.14 -5.10 -26.72
N ILE A 558 -10.85 -5.19 -27.06
CA ILE A 558 -10.36 -4.98 -28.43
C ILE A 558 -10.81 -6.10 -29.37
N ILE A 559 -10.65 -7.37 -28.96
CA ILE A 559 -11.03 -8.53 -29.77
C ILE A 559 -12.53 -8.51 -30.06
N VAL A 560 -13.36 -8.30 -29.04
CA VAL A 560 -14.82 -8.24 -29.22
C VAL A 560 -15.20 -7.06 -30.10
N ALA A 561 -14.54 -5.90 -29.97
CA ALA A 561 -14.82 -4.74 -30.83
C ALA A 561 -14.45 -4.99 -32.29
N LEU A 562 -13.30 -5.61 -32.56
CA LEU A 562 -12.87 -5.98 -33.93
C LEU A 562 -13.76 -7.07 -34.52
N THR A 563 -14.14 -8.07 -33.72
CA THR A 563 -15.10 -9.11 -34.15
C THR A 563 -16.45 -8.52 -34.45
N ALA A 564 -16.97 -7.66 -33.54
CA ALA A 564 -18.28 -6.97 -33.79
C ALA A 564 -18.24 -6.08 -35.03
N LEU A 565 -17.10 -5.43 -35.32
CA LEU A 565 -16.90 -4.65 -36.53
C LEU A 565 -16.92 -5.55 -37.77
N LEU A 566 -16.22 -6.68 -37.75
CA LEU A 566 -16.17 -7.63 -38.87
C LEU A 566 -17.51 -8.24 -39.16
N ILE A 567 -18.26 -8.66 -38.14
CA ILE A 567 -19.58 -9.27 -38.28
C ILE A 567 -20.72 -8.25 -38.26
N SER A 568 -20.41 -6.95 -38.28
CA SER A 568 -21.43 -5.87 -38.21
C SER A 568 -22.50 -5.96 -39.26
N PRO A 569 -22.27 -6.42 -40.53
CA PRO A 569 -23.36 -6.58 -41.51
C PRO A 569 -24.45 -7.54 -41.05
N ILE A 570 -24.07 -8.55 -40.24
CA ILE A 570 -25.04 -9.53 -39.68
C ILE A 570 -25.57 -9.01 -38.34
N LEU A 571 -24.70 -8.45 -37.50
CA LEU A 571 -25.03 -8.03 -36.15
C LEU A 571 -26.08 -6.90 -36.09
N ILE A 572 -26.12 -6.03 -37.10
CA ILE A 572 -27.08 -4.95 -37.24
C ILE A 572 -28.56 -5.44 -37.19
N PHE A 573 -28.82 -6.67 -37.64
CA PHE A 573 -30.17 -7.23 -37.60
C PHE A 573 -30.63 -7.65 -36.20
N PHE A 574 -29.70 -7.86 -35.29
CA PHE A 574 -29.96 -8.33 -33.92
C PHE A 574 -29.92 -7.21 -32.88
N VAL A 575 -29.27 -6.08 -33.17
CA VAL A 575 -29.07 -4.98 -32.22
C VAL A 575 -30.18 -3.94 -32.33
N LYS A 576 -30.74 -3.49 -31.19
CA LYS A 576 -31.82 -2.51 -31.15
C LYS A 576 -31.43 -1.14 -31.70
N ASN A 577 -30.25 -0.63 -31.29
CA ASN A 577 -29.74 0.68 -31.73
C ASN A 577 -28.50 0.49 -32.63
N LYS A 578 -28.68 0.62 -33.92
CA LYS A 578 -27.66 0.39 -34.94
C LYS A 578 -26.53 1.45 -34.88
N GLY A 579 -26.91 2.73 -34.76
CA GLY A 579 -25.94 3.83 -34.65
C GLY A 579 -25.11 3.76 -33.37
N GLY A 580 -25.77 3.40 -32.27
CA GLY A 580 -25.08 3.20 -30.97
C GLY A 580 -24.09 2.06 -31.01
N LEU A 581 -24.32 0.99 -31.78
CA LEU A 581 -23.36 -0.11 -31.93
C LEU A 581 -22.02 0.39 -32.48
N PHE A 582 -22.00 1.14 -33.58
CA PHE A 582 -20.76 1.67 -34.17
C PHE A 582 -20.10 2.70 -33.27
N ALA A 583 -20.88 3.56 -32.60
CA ALA A 583 -20.34 4.50 -31.62
C ALA A 583 -19.70 3.79 -30.44
N ASN A 584 -20.26 2.68 -29.95
CA ASN A 584 -19.71 1.88 -28.88
C ASN A 584 -18.44 1.10 -29.32
N ILE A 585 -18.47 0.47 -30.52
CA ILE A 585 -17.26 -0.16 -31.09
C ILE A 585 -16.12 0.85 -31.17
N GLY A 586 -16.34 2.04 -31.72
CA GLY A 586 -15.34 3.10 -31.78
C GLY A 586 -14.86 3.53 -30.37
N SER A 587 -15.80 3.76 -29.44
CA SER A 587 -15.46 4.17 -28.07
C SER A 587 -14.62 3.12 -27.31
N VAL A 588 -14.85 1.83 -27.54
CA VAL A 588 -14.09 0.74 -26.94
C VAL A 588 -12.71 0.64 -27.59
N LEU A 589 -12.60 0.69 -28.91
CA LEU A 589 -11.31 0.67 -29.62
C LEU A 589 -10.41 1.83 -29.23
N PHE A 590 -10.97 3.04 -29.11
CA PHE A 590 -10.26 4.22 -28.62
C PHE A 590 -10.10 4.27 -27.10
N ASN A 591 -10.43 3.17 -26.39
CA ASN A 591 -10.21 3.02 -24.97
C ASN A 591 -10.99 4.02 -24.08
N LYS A 592 -12.13 4.54 -24.56
CA LYS A 592 -13.05 5.45 -23.83
C LYS A 592 -14.10 4.71 -23.01
N LYS A 593 -14.59 3.55 -23.52
CA LYS A 593 -15.54 2.65 -22.87
C LYS A 593 -14.96 1.23 -22.72
N THR A 594 -15.65 0.36 -22.00
CA THR A 594 -15.43 -1.10 -21.94
C THR A 594 -16.75 -1.81 -22.28
N TRP A 595 -16.72 -3.04 -22.79
CA TRP A 595 -17.96 -3.77 -23.08
C TRP A 595 -18.75 -4.05 -21.81
N VAL A 596 -18.10 -4.49 -20.74
CA VAL A 596 -18.75 -4.75 -19.45
C VAL A 596 -18.17 -3.86 -18.37
N GLY A 597 -18.99 -3.12 -17.63
CA GLY A 597 -18.57 -2.22 -16.56
C GLY A 597 -19.54 -2.21 -15.40
N TYR A 598 -19.24 -1.43 -14.37
CA TYR A 598 -20.09 -1.31 -13.17
C TYR A 598 -21.41 -0.63 -13.47
N PHE A 599 -22.44 -0.97 -12.70
CA PHE A 599 -23.67 -0.20 -12.62
C PHE A 599 -23.36 1.23 -12.16
N PRO A 600 -23.93 2.26 -12.83
CA PRO A 600 -23.80 3.64 -12.38
C PRO A 600 -24.66 3.88 -11.13
N ASN A 601 -24.33 4.94 -10.37
CA ASN A 601 -25.12 5.45 -9.24
C ASN A 601 -25.50 4.41 -8.18
N THR A 602 -24.58 3.54 -7.79
CA THR A 602 -24.72 2.80 -6.54
C THR A 602 -24.50 3.79 -5.39
N ALA A 603 -25.59 4.37 -4.90
CA ALA A 603 -25.56 5.30 -3.78
C ALA A 603 -24.91 4.63 -2.57
N ASN A 604 -23.94 5.33 -1.93
CA ASN A 604 -23.39 5.03 -0.61
C ASN A 604 -23.03 3.56 -0.33
N GLY A 605 -22.45 2.88 -1.27
CA GLY A 605 -21.89 1.56 -1.03
C GLY A 605 -20.60 1.66 -0.22
N GLN A 606 -20.58 0.92 0.84
CA GLN A 606 -19.53 0.80 1.85
C GLN A 606 -18.14 0.37 1.32
N VAL A 607 -17.97 0.10 0.02
CA VAL A 607 -16.72 -0.34 -0.60
C VAL A 607 -16.33 0.54 -1.77
N VAL A 608 -15.16 1.19 -1.70
CA VAL A 608 -14.59 1.94 -2.83
C VAL A 608 -14.06 0.96 -3.88
N LEU A 609 -14.81 0.79 -4.96
CA LEU A 609 -14.41 -0.06 -6.06
C LEU A 609 -13.30 0.56 -6.91
N PRO A 610 -12.42 -0.26 -7.52
CA PRO A 610 -11.40 0.22 -8.45
C PRO A 610 -12.05 0.94 -9.64
N ARG A 611 -11.43 2.03 -10.09
CA ARG A 611 -11.95 2.77 -11.25
C ARG A 611 -11.95 1.89 -12.50
N LEU A 612 -13.13 1.67 -13.08
CA LEU A 612 -13.33 1.11 -14.39
C LEU A 612 -13.89 2.18 -15.34
N LYS A 613 -13.71 1.94 -16.63
CA LYS A 613 -14.38 2.76 -17.66
C LYS A 613 -15.87 2.48 -17.66
N LYS A 614 -16.64 3.42 -18.17
CA LYS A 614 -18.08 3.25 -18.36
C LYS A 614 -18.34 2.03 -19.24
N GLY A 615 -19.13 1.08 -18.74
CA GLY A 615 -19.55 -0.11 -19.49
C GLY A 615 -20.63 0.23 -20.52
N VAL A 616 -20.62 -0.50 -21.63
CA VAL A 616 -21.74 -0.58 -22.55
C VAL A 616 -22.81 -1.47 -21.93
N LEU A 617 -22.41 -2.55 -21.29
CA LEU A 617 -23.21 -3.53 -20.57
C LEU A 617 -22.84 -3.56 -19.09
N PHE A 618 -23.74 -4.11 -18.27
CA PHE A 618 -23.51 -4.32 -16.84
C PHE A 618 -23.30 -5.82 -16.55
N PRO A 619 -22.60 -6.19 -15.44
CA PRO A 619 -22.16 -7.56 -15.19
C PRO A 619 -23.30 -8.47 -14.68
N VAL A 620 -24.37 -8.61 -15.49
CA VAL A 620 -25.52 -9.48 -15.22
C VAL A 620 -25.89 -10.22 -16.49
N THR A 621 -26.08 -11.52 -16.37
CA THR A 621 -26.63 -12.39 -17.43
C THR A 621 -28.16 -12.37 -17.38
N GLY A 622 -28.82 -12.03 -18.46
CA GLY A 622 -30.31 -12.12 -18.55
C GLY A 622 -31.08 -10.81 -18.69
N GLY A 623 -30.45 -9.74 -19.11
CA GLY A 623 -31.09 -8.46 -19.46
C GLY A 623 -30.88 -7.37 -18.42
N ASN A 624 -30.39 -6.20 -18.86
CA ASN A 624 -30.09 -5.03 -18.03
C ASN A 624 -31.29 -4.42 -17.28
N ALA A 625 -32.48 -4.95 -17.43
CA ALA A 625 -33.72 -4.35 -16.91
C ALA A 625 -34.15 -4.89 -15.53
N ALA A 626 -33.50 -5.90 -14.98
CA ALA A 626 -34.02 -6.62 -13.82
C ALA A 626 -33.45 -6.17 -12.46
N VAL A 627 -32.39 -5.37 -12.43
CA VAL A 627 -31.76 -4.92 -11.14
C VAL A 627 -32.01 -3.43 -10.96
N THR A 628 -32.99 -3.07 -10.14
CA THR A 628 -33.37 -1.68 -9.84
C THR A 628 -32.93 -1.27 -8.42
N ASP A 629 -32.66 -2.22 -7.55
CA ASP A 629 -32.26 -1.97 -6.18
C ASP A 629 -30.77 -1.54 -6.10
N PRO A 630 -30.46 -0.32 -5.60
CA PRO A 630 -29.10 0.17 -5.46
C PRO A 630 -28.19 -0.72 -4.60
N ALA A 631 -28.74 -1.40 -3.57
CA ALA A 631 -27.98 -2.29 -2.71
C ALA A 631 -27.54 -3.57 -3.45
N ILE A 632 -28.44 -4.12 -4.29
CA ILE A 632 -28.12 -5.29 -5.13
C ILE A 632 -27.09 -4.89 -6.20
N MET A 633 -27.23 -3.71 -6.83
CA MET A 633 -26.26 -3.19 -7.80
C MET A 633 -24.86 -3.05 -7.18
N ALA A 634 -24.76 -2.50 -5.96
CA ALA A 634 -23.50 -2.37 -5.23
C ALA A 634 -22.86 -3.74 -4.96
N ARG A 635 -23.67 -4.73 -4.56
CA ARG A 635 -23.21 -6.10 -4.30
C ARG A 635 -22.72 -6.80 -5.57
N VAL A 636 -23.43 -6.65 -6.68
CA VAL A 636 -23.03 -7.19 -7.99
C VAL A 636 -21.71 -6.56 -8.45
N ASN A 637 -21.58 -5.24 -8.36
CA ASN A 637 -20.34 -4.55 -8.70
C ASN A 637 -19.16 -5.05 -7.86
N PHE A 638 -19.38 -5.30 -6.56
CA PHE A 638 -18.36 -5.84 -5.66
C PHE A 638 -17.93 -7.26 -6.03
N ILE A 639 -18.89 -8.17 -6.26
CA ILE A 639 -18.61 -9.56 -6.66
C ILE A 639 -17.87 -9.59 -8.00
N TYR A 640 -18.31 -8.80 -8.98
CA TYR A 640 -17.65 -8.66 -10.26
C TYR A 640 -16.18 -8.17 -10.12
N ALA A 641 -15.93 -7.19 -9.26
CA ALA A 641 -14.57 -6.72 -9.01
C ALA A 641 -13.71 -7.77 -8.29
N ARG A 642 -14.28 -8.48 -7.30
CA ARG A 642 -13.60 -9.47 -6.48
C ARG A 642 -13.22 -10.71 -7.26
N ASP A 643 -14.16 -11.27 -8.01
CA ASP A 643 -14.03 -12.59 -8.65
C ASP A 643 -13.78 -12.54 -10.15
N TYR A 644 -13.49 -11.37 -10.69
CA TYR A 644 -13.39 -11.08 -12.13
C TYR A 644 -12.74 -12.21 -12.95
N ARG A 645 -13.45 -12.60 -14.04
CA ARG A 645 -12.98 -13.49 -15.09
C ARG A 645 -13.39 -12.94 -16.44
N VAL A 646 -12.52 -13.07 -17.45
CA VAL A 646 -12.85 -12.66 -18.84
C VAL A 646 -13.99 -13.49 -19.44
N THR A 647 -14.14 -14.73 -19.01
CA THR A 647 -15.23 -15.62 -19.41
C THR A 647 -16.61 -15.06 -19.04
N ASP A 648 -16.69 -14.39 -17.90
CA ASP A 648 -17.93 -13.78 -17.42
C ASP A 648 -18.30 -12.57 -18.30
N ASP A 649 -17.29 -11.76 -18.71
CA ASP A 649 -17.50 -10.69 -19.69
C ASP A 649 -18.00 -11.24 -21.03
N LEU A 650 -17.46 -12.37 -21.50
CA LEU A 650 -17.89 -13.03 -22.73
C LEU A 650 -19.35 -13.50 -22.63
N GLU A 651 -19.70 -14.13 -21.52
CA GLU A 651 -21.08 -14.57 -21.28
C GLU A 651 -22.05 -13.39 -21.26
N VAL A 652 -21.70 -12.28 -20.59
CA VAL A 652 -22.49 -11.05 -20.56
C VAL A 652 -22.69 -10.48 -21.97
N VAL A 653 -21.65 -10.43 -22.80
CA VAL A 653 -21.75 -9.92 -24.18
C VAL A 653 -22.63 -10.81 -25.04
N LEU A 654 -22.45 -12.14 -24.97
CA LEU A 654 -23.21 -13.08 -25.76
C LEU A 654 -24.70 -13.13 -25.37
N THR A 655 -25.02 -13.01 -24.10
CA THR A 655 -26.42 -13.00 -23.62
C THR A 655 -27.12 -11.67 -23.86
N ASN A 656 -26.38 -10.56 -24.01
CA ASN A 656 -26.93 -9.22 -24.18
C ASN A 656 -26.65 -8.60 -25.57
N ILE A 657 -26.54 -9.41 -26.64
CA ILE A 657 -26.23 -8.94 -28.00
C ILE A 657 -27.19 -7.81 -28.45
N LYS A 658 -28.50 -7.89 -28.11
CA LYS A 658 -29.50 -6.88 -28.45
C LYS A 658 -29.19 -5.50 -27.84
N ALA A 659 -28.45 -5.43 -26.75
CA ALA A 659 -28.16 -4.22 -26.01
C ALA A 659 -26.76 -3.62 -26.34
N LEU A 660 -25.98 -4.20 -27.24
CA LEU A 660 -24.63 -3.72 -27.62
C LEU A 660 -24.63 -2.29 -28.20
N GLY A 661 -25.78 -1.80 -28.64
CA GLY A 661 -25.95 -0.44 -29.15
C GLY A 661 -26.44 0.59 -28.12
N ASN A 662 -26.61 0.25 -26.87
CA ASN A 662 -27.16 1.14 -25.83
C ASN A 662 -26.16 2.19 -25.33
#